data_55e43cd20e0b6288f9aed06762cb52a0
#
_entry.id   55e43cd20e0b6288f9aed06762cb52a0
#
_cell.length_a   1.000
_cell.length_b   1.000
_cell.length_c   1.000
_cell.angle_alpha   90.00
_cell.angle_beta   90.00
_cell.angle_gamma   90.00
#
_symmetry.space_group_name_H-M   'P 1'
#
loop_
_entity.id
_entity.type
_entity.pdbx_description
1 polymer ?
#
loop_
_entity_poly.entity_id
_entity_poly.type
_entity_poly.pdbx_seq_one_letter_code
_entity_poly.pdbx_strand_id
1 'polypeptide(L)'
;MTRIDRLYRAIPLATAFLWLCVLYGWQTRGHVTPWLFTDELKLAQISRSIADTGHSAERGHPSSFETLYAYLLAPFWKIGDVATAYATIKYVGVIVMTSAIFPTYFLARMIVSKPWALFAAVGAVATPALAYAPFLVEEPAAYPWAALSLFLVAKALAVRTRWWVLGAAAACLVAPLVRGELAILIPVYALAALFLLWTSEGAKRRRATWSLGDWAGAGVLGIGAIILFSAVVGAHSQTWFIATGFYRHRTIVYGLWAAGAFAIGLGILPVVSLAALVRPRGEVWTRELKAYVALTSAAVVAFGLYTATKASYLSTKFATVVAERNLIYLAPLLFVATALALERGRLRWWAVAGTTGFVLYVILTTPYQLDLWPYSDALGFSIVQMANRDLAMNDHDVTVLLVLVLVIAVAVLVAPRFLRRPRAELWVGVAAAALVLSWNLSGEISASNGTNNFSQVLLGNFPSPPNWLDKVTGRKPTIYLGQRITDPQGVWLMEFWNRSIQYVWSLDATAPGPGTTPPGYLTPDIAPDGRLTGRTIEHGAPPGVNYIVADEDIKVAGTFLLQPSVKRVITEDQFGFPTHKVVVQPSRWRVLRIAQPLRLESAPVGIYSDGWTGAFSAYDQFSTPGGKPGFIQVTVSRAAFNGPDKKPGRVTISAGRLIQGKDKEPALGHVTTTIHWVVHSGKGRVFYVPATPPTRVEVRITPTFSPHEFGSSDRRQLGAQVAYAFTATHPQM
;
A
#
# COMPACT_ATOMS: atom_id res chain seq x y z
N MET A 1 -46.09 -18.45 2.90
CA MET A 1 -45.30 -17.59 2.03
C MET A 1 -44.79 -18.46 0.88
N THR A 2 -45.26 -18.21 -0.37
CA THR A 2 -44.89 -18.98 -1.54
C THR A 2 -43.40 -18.77 -1.92
N ARG A 3 -42.84 -19.71 -2.69
CA ARG A 3 -41.46 -19.52 -3.25
C ARG A 3 -41.37 -18.25 -4.09
N ILE A 4 -42.44 -17.92 -4.80
CA ILE A 4 -42.57 -16.71 -5.64
C ILE A 4 -42.48 -15.45 -4.81
N ASP A 5 -43.17 -15.35 -3.65
CA ASP A 5 -43.09 -14.17 -2.75
C ASP A 5 -41.65 -13.93 -2.22
N ARG A 6 -40.88 -15.00 -1.99
CA ARG A 6 -39.50 -14.89 -1.57
C ARG A 6 -38.61 -14.35 -2.67
N LEU A 7 -38.81 -14.81 -3.92
CA LEU A 7 -38.09 -14.30 -5.08
C LEU A 7 -38.35 -12.80 -5.30
N TYR A 8 -39.61 -12.37 -5.32
CA TYR A 8 -39.96 -10.94 -5.47
C TYR A 8 -39.32 -10.05 -4.40
N ARG A 9 -39.14 -10.56 -3.19
CA ARG A 9 -38.51 -9.81 -2.10
C ARG A 9 -36.99 -9.72 -2.21
N ALA A 10 -36.34 -10.62 -2.94
CA ALA A 10 -34.91 -10.61 -3.18
C ALA A 10 -34.50 -9.71 -4.35
N ILE A 11 -35.43 -9.42 -5.28
CA ILE A 11 -35.15 -8.65 -6.51
C ILE A 11 -34.42 -7.31 -6.23
N PRO A 12 -34.89 -6.41 -5.33
CA PRO A 12 -34.24 -5.11 -5.15
C PRO A 12 -32.77 -5.24 -4.72
N LEU A 13 -32.47 -6.19 -3.81
CA LEU A 13 -31.11 -6.41 -3.32
C LEU A 13 -30.24 -7.03 -4.42
N ALA A 14 -30.75 -8.00 -5.16
CA ALA A 14 -30.05 -8.64 -6.27
C ALA A 14 -29.77 -7.63 -7.40
N THR A 15 -30.75 -6.79 -7.73
CA THR A 15 -30.59 -5.72 -8.74
C THR A 15 -29.52 -4.73 -8.32
N ALA A 16 -29.52 -4.27 -7.06
CA ALA A 16 -28.51 -3.36 -6.55
C ALA A 16 -27.10 -3.98 -6.60
N PHE A 17 -26.96 -5.26 -6.20
CA PHE A 17 -25.72 -6.01 -6.30
C PHE A 17 -25.20 -6.08 -7.74
N LEU A 18 -26.07 -6.49 -8.67
CA LEU A 18 -25.69 -6.62 -10.08
C LEU A 18 -25.30 -5.27 -10.71
N TRP A 19 -26.05 -4.21 -10.45
CA TRP A 19 -25.71 -2.87 -10.94
C TRP A 19 -24.37 -2.38 -10.44
N LEU A 20 -24.06 -2.58 -9.15
CA LEU A 20 -22.77 -2.20 -8.58
C LEU A 20 -21.64 -3.06 -9.16
N CYS A 21 -21.85 -4.37 -9.35
CA CYS A 21 -20.86 -5.21 -10.01
C CYS A 21 -20.61 -4.77 -11.47
N VAL A 22 -21.65 -4.34 -12.19
CA VAL A 22 -21.49 -3.79 -13.56
C VAL A 22 -20.72 -2.49 -13.54
N LEU A 23 -21.04 -1.56 -12.62
CA LEU A 23 -20.36 -0.28 -12.47
C LEU A 23 -18.86 -0.50 -12.17
N TYR A 24 -18.54 -1.24 -11.12
CA TYR A 24 -17.17 -1.48 -10.71
C TYR A 24 -16.40 -2.35 -11.72
N GLY A 25 -17.07 -3.32 -12.33
CA GLY A 25 -16.50 -4.10 -13.43
C GLY A 25 -16.15 -3.25 -14.65
N TRP A 26 -16.97 -2.24 -14.95
CA TRP A 26 -16.65 -1.29 -16.02
C TRP A 26 -15.44 -0.42 -15.68
N GLN A 27 -15.36 0.12 -14.46
CA GLN A 27 -14.23 0.91 -13.98
C GLN A 27 -12.92 0.09 -13.97
N THR A 28 -12.99 -1.19 -13.60
CA THR A 28 -11.85 -2.12 -13.53
C THR A 28 -11.09 -2.26 -14.85
N ARG A 29 -11.69 -1.92 -16.00
CA ARG A 29 -11.02 -1.93 -17.31
C ARG A 29 -9.84 -0.95 -17.37
N GLY A 30 -9.95 0.17 -16.66
CA GLY A 30 -8.90 1.19 -16.61
C GLY A 30 -7.70 0.78 -15.74
N HIS A 31 -7.86 -0.18 -14.84
CA HIS A 31 -6.81 -0.68 -13.97
C HIS A 31 -5.95 -1.72 -14.71
N VAL A 32 -4.88 -1.28 -15.37
CA VAL A 32 -4.13 -2.08 -16.34
C VAL A 32 -2.94 -2.83 -15.75
N THR A 33 -2.40 -2.39 -14.62
CA THR A 33 -1.27 -3.05 -13.90
C THR A 33 -1.39 -2.82 -12.41
N PRO A 34 -0.85 -3.72 -11.57
CA PRO A 34 -0.69 -3.44 -10.14
C PRO A 34 0.16 -2.20 -9.91
N TRP A 35 -0.07 -1.52 -8.81
CA TRP A 35 0.75 -0.40 -8.38
C TRP A 35 0.86 -0.25 -6.86
N LEU A 36 0.02 -0.95 -6.11
CA LEU A 36 0.10 -0.99 -4.64
C LEU A 36 1.15 -2.03 -4.21
N PHE A 37 2.38 -1.73 -4.57
CA PHE A 37 3.50 -2.55 -4.16
C PHE A 37 3.85 -2.25 -2.69
N THR A 38 4.05 -3.23 -1.90
CA THR A 38 4.44 -4.62 -2.15
C THR A 38 3.32 -5.64 -1.99
N ASP A 39 2.16 -5.20 -1.50
CA ASP A 39 1.03 -6.09 -1.18
C ASP A 39 0.60 -6.90 -2.41
N GLU A 40 0.42 -6.23 -3.56
CA GLU A 40 -0.06 -6.89 -4.78
C GLU A 40 0.95 -7.86 -5.36
N LEU A 41 2.25 -7.54 -5.32
CA LEU A 41 3.28 -8.44 -5.83
C LEU A 41 3.37 -9.70 -4.97
N LYS A 42 3.36 -9.55 -3.65
CA LYS A 42 3.43 -10.66 -2.70
C LYS A 42 2.26 -11.62 -2.91
N LEU A 43 1.04 -11.10 -2.94
CA LEU A 43 -0.16 -11.93 -3.14
C LEU A 43 -0.16 -12.61 -4.52
N ALA A 44 0.33 -11.91 -5.57
CA ALA A 44 0.48 -12.48 -6.90
C ALA A 44 1.47 -13.65 -6.90
N GLN A 45 2.65 -13.49 -6.30
CA GLN A 45 3.67 -14.54 -6.25
C GLN A 45 3.19 -15.76 -5.49
N ILE A 46 2.60 -15.57 -4.29
CA ILE A 46 2.08 -16.65 -3.46
C ILE A 46 0.97 -17.40 -4.19
N SER A 47 -0.01 -16.68 -4.74
CA SER A 47 -1.15 -17.33 -5.42
C SER A 47 -0.73 -18.05 -6.71
N ARG A 48 0.27 -17.54 -7.44
CA ARG A 48 0.89 -18.24 -8.58
C ARG A 48 1.61 -19.49 -8.15
N SER A 49 2.43 -19.42 -7.09
CA SER A 49 3.12 -20.58 -6.57
C SER A 49 2.16 -21.69 -6.14
N ILE A 50 1.09 -21.34 -5.44
CA ILE A 50 0.02 -22.28 -5.07
C ILE A 50 -0.61 -22.90 -6.34
N ALA A 51 -0.85 -22.10 -7.38
CA ALA A 51 -1.38 -22.60 -8.63
C ALA A 51 -0.45 -23.63 -9.32
N ASP A 52 0.84 -23.35 -9.30
CA ASP A 52 1.84 -24.15 -10.04
C ASP A 52 2.31 -25.37 -9.25
N THR A 53 2.46 -25.27 -7.92
CA THR A 53 3.09 -26.29 -7.07
C THR A 53 2.19 -26.84 -5.94
N GLY A 54 1.07 -26.19 -5.64
CA GLY A 54 0.23 -26.46 -4.47
C GLY A 54 0.75 -25.86 -3.16
N HIS A 55 1.92 -25.21 -3.18
CA HIS A 55 2.57 -24.68 -1.99
C HIS A 55 2.80 -23.16 -2.10
N SER A 56 2.74 -22.48 -0.95
CA SER A 56 3.04 -21.05 -0.85
C SER A 56 4.55 -20.80 -1.01
N ALA A 57 4.94 -19.96 -1.96
CA ALA A 57 6.32 -19.51 -2.12
C ALA A 57 6.38 -18.09 -2.71
N GLU A 58 7.44 -17.36 -2.33
CA GLU A 58 7.82 -16.06 -2.87
C GLU A 58 9.18 -16.18 -3.58
N ARG A 59 9.28 -15.70 -4.80
CA ARG A 59 10.52 -15.82 -5.63
C ARG A 59 11.13 -17.22 -5.61
N GLY A 60 10.29 -18.26 -5.64
CA GLY A 60 10.73 -19.67 -5.59
C GLY A 60 11.14 -20.19 -4.20
N HIS A 61 11.15 -19.36 -3.17
CA HIS A 61 11.45 -19.77 -1.79
C HIS A 61 10.16 -20.07 -1.02
N PRO A 62 10.08 -21.19 -0.27
CA PRO A 62 8.91 -21.50 0.55
C PRO A 62 8.58 -20.36 1.51
N SER A 63 7.32 -19.96 1.56
CA SER A 63 6.81 -18.97 2.49
C SER A 63 5.79 -19.58 3.46
N SER A 64 5.58 -18.91 4.59
CA SER A 64 4.53 -19.30 5.53
C SER A 64 3.14 -19.08 4.92
N PHE A 65 2.11 -19.65 5.57
CA PHE A 65 0.74 -19.34 5.22
C PHE A 65 0.45 -17.84 5.44
N GLU A 66 -0.08 -17.19 4.41
CA GLU A 66 -0.42 -15.75 4.49
C GLU A 66 -1.93 -15.53 4.57
N THR A 67 -2.68 -16.01 3.56
CA THR A 67 -4.11 -15.74 3.46
C THR A 67 -4.88 -16.79 2.66
N LEU A 68 -6.12 -17.06 3.07
CA LEU A 68 -7.04 -17.90 2.28
C LEU A 68 -7.37 -17.28 0.92
N TYR A 69 -7.25 -15.96 0.78
CA TYR A 69 -7.52 -15.31 -0.48
C TYR A 69 -6.53 -15.72 -1.58
N ALA A 70 -5.27 -15.97 -1.23
CA ALA A 70 -4.28 -16.50 -2.17
C ALA A 70 -4.71 -17.84 -2.80
N TYR A 71 -5.32 -18.71 -1.99
CA TYR A 71 -5.86 -20.01 -2.47
C TYR A 71 -7.09 -19.83 -3.37
N LEU A 72 -7.95 -18.85 -3.06
CA LEU A 72 -9.08 -18.49 -3.91
C LEU A 72 -8.62 -17.98 -5.28
N LEU A 73 -7.52 -17.23 -5.33
CA LEU A 73 -6.98 -16.64 -6.56
C LEU A 73 -6.16 -17.65 -7.38
N ALA A 74 -5.56 -18.66 -6.76
CA ALA A 74 -4.67 -19.61 -7.40
C ALA A 74 -5.22 -20.26 -8.70
N PRO A 75 -6.48 -20.75 -8.76
CA PRO A 75 -6.99 -21.38 -9.98
C PRO A 75 -7.00 -20.45 -11.21
N PHE A 76 -7.18 -19.15 -11.01
CA PHE A 76 -7.24 -18.17 -12.09
C PHE A 76 -5.88 -17.96 -12.78
N TRP A 77 -4.76 -18.18 -12.08
CA TRP A 77 -3.42 -18.10 -12.67
C TRP A 77 -3.11 -19.21 -13.68
N LYS A 78 -3.97 -20.24 -13.77
CA LYS A 78 -3.89 -21.29 -14.81
C LYS A 78 -4.57 -20.88 -16.12
N ILE A 79 -5.27 -19.73 -16.14
CA ILE A 79 -5.96 -19.22 -17.31
C ILE A 79 -4.99 -18.45 -18.21
N GLY A 80 -4.49 -19.08 -19.26
CA GLY A 80 -3.72 -18.43 -20.31
C GLY A 80 -2.43 -17.72 -19.84
N ASP A 81 -2.28 -16.47 -20.26
CA ASP A 81 -1.15 -15.63 -19.91
C ASP A 81 -1.42 -14.78 -18.65
N VAL A 82 -0.38 -14.06 -18.20
CA VAL A 82 -0.45 -13.22 -17.01
C VAL A 82 -1.51 -12.12 -17.16
N ALA A 83 -1.67 -11.54 -18.33
CA ALA A 83 -2.62 -10.46 -18.57
C ALA A 83 -4.07 -10.94 -18.46
N THR A 84 -4.39 -12.08 -19.06
CA THR A 84 -5.72 -12.68 -19.00
C THR A 84 -6.07 -13.16 -17.59
N ALA A 85 -5.12 -13.81 -16.90
CA ALA A 85 -5.28 -14.22 -15.51
C ALA A 85 -5.53 -13.02 -14.60
N TYR A 86 -4.72 -11.98 -14.71
CA TYR A 86 -4.87 -10.75 -13.94
C TYR A 86 -6.21 -10.05 -14.19
N ALA A 87 -6.59 -9.93 -15.47
CA ALA A 87 -7.91 -9.37 -15.83
C ALA A 87 -9.05 -10.15 -15.16
N THR A 88 -9.02 -11.50 -15.19
CA THR A 88 -10.02 -12.34 -14.55
C THR A 88 -10.05 -12.14 -13.02
N ILE A 89 -8.90 -12.12 -12.38
CA ILE A 89 -8.78 -11.93 -10.93
C ILE A 89 -9.40 -10.60 -10.49
N LYS A 90 -9.18 -9.53 -11.23
CA LYS A 90 -9.77 -8.21 -10.93
C LYS A 90 -11.32 -8.27 -10.90
N TYR A 91 -11.94 -8.93 -11.86
CA TYR A 91 -13.40 -9.08 -11.87
C TYR A 91 -13.91 -9.98 -10.73
N VAL A 92 -13.16 -11.02 -10.37
CA VAL A 92 -13.46 -11.83 -9.19
C VAL A 92 -13.40 -10.98 -7.93
N GLY A 93 -12.38 -10.13 -7.78
CA GLY A 93 -12.25 -9.17 -6.68
C GLY A 93 -13.48 -8.25 -6.56
N VAL A 94 -13.95 -7.71 -7.68
CA VAL A 94 -15.18 -6.88 -7.73
C VAL A 94 -16.39 -7.64 -7.21
N ILE A 95 -16.64 -8.86 -7.70
CA ILE A 95 -17.80 -9.66 -7.28
C ILE A 95 -17.71 -10.01 -5.79
N VAL A 96 -16.52 -10.43 -5.33
CA VAL A 96 -16.28 -10.82 -3.95
C VAL A 96 -16.48 -9.63 -3.02
N MET A 97 -15.84 -8.49 -3.27
CA MET A 97 -15.91 -7.33 -2.39
C MET A 97 -17.32 -6.73 -2.32
N THR A 98 -18.00 -6.63 -3.47
CA THR A 98 -19.39 -6.13 -3.55
C THR A 98 -20.37 -7.05 -2.82
N SER A 99 -20.05 -8.35 -2.64
CA SER A 99 -20.90 -9.30 -1.92
C SER A 99 -21.14 -8.92 -0.44
N ALA A 100 -20.35 -7.99 0.13
CA ALA A 100 -20.59 -7.40 1.45
C ALA A 100 -21.99 -6.76 1.59
N ILE A 101 -22.66 -6.44 0.47
CA ILE A 101 -24.04 -5.93 0.45
C ILE A 101 -25.00 -6.90 1.16
N PHE A 102 -24.82 -8.23 1.02
CA PHE A 102 -25.73 -9.24 1.57
C PHE A 102 -25.68 -9.30 3.10
N PRO A 103 -24.53 -9.54 3.75
CA PRO A 103 -24.47 -9.56 5.21
C PRO A 103 -24.85 -8.21 5.83
N THR A 104 -24.52 -7.09 5.18
CA THR A 104 -24.93 -5.75 5.63
C THR A 104 -26.44 -5.59 5.58
N TYR A 105 -27.11 -6.03 4.50
CA TYR A 105 -28.56 -6.03 4.41
C TYR A 105 -29.23 -6.84 5.52
N PHE A 106 -28.74 -8.06 5.77
CA PHE A 106 -29.30 -8.91 6.82
C PHE A 106 -29.05 -8.36 8.22
N LEU A 107 -27.92 -7.72 8.46
CA LEU A 107 -27.64 -6.99 9.70
C LEU A 107 -28.63 -5.83 9.90
N ALA A 108 -28.80 -5.00 8.89
CA ALA A 108 -29.72 -3.87 8.92
C ALA A 108 -31.18 -4.32 9.14
N ARG A 109 -31.58 -5.44 8.46
CA ARG A 109 -32.93 -6.02 8.59
C ARG A 109 -33.31 -6.50 10.00
N MET A 110 -32.33 -6.66 10.87
CA MET A 110 -32.61 -6.95 12.29
C MET A 110 -33.18 -5.74 13.03
N ILE A 111 -32.99 -4.53 12.53
CA ILE A 111 -33.16 -3.28 13.30
C ILE A 111 -34.07 -2.28 12.58
N VAL A 112 -33.98 -2.20 11.25
CA VAL A 112 -34.70 -1.24 10.43
C VAL A 112 -35.57 -1.90 9.37
N SER A 113 -36.50 -1.13 8.81
CA SER A 113 -37.40 -1.56 7.73
C SER A 113 -36.65 -1.88 6.43
N LYS A 114 -37.31 -2.56 5.48
CA LYS A 114 -36.68 -3.05 4.24
C LYS A 114 -36.05 -1.94 3.40
N PRO A 115 -36.68 -0.77 3.13
CA PRO A 115 -36.08 0.28 2.33
C PRO A 115 -34.80 0.84 2.99
N TRP A 116 -34.83 1.06 4.29
CA TRP A 116 -33.68 1.56 5.04
C TRP A 116 -32.55 0.52 5.14
N ALA A 117 -32.90 -0.77 5.20
CA ALA A 117 -31.91 -1.83 5.15
C ALA A 117 -31.22 -1.93 3.77
N LEU A 118 -31.99 -1.71 2.69
CA LEU A 118 -31.41 -1.65 1.34
C LEU A 118 -30.49 -0.43 1.20
N PHE A 119 -30.90 0.74 1.70
CA PHE A 119 -30.05 1.93 1.75
C PHE A 119 -28.74 1.63 2.49
N ALA A 120 -28.81 1.05 3.69
CA ALA A 120 -27.61 0.72 4.46
C ALA A 120 -26.67 -0.25 3.73
N ALA A 121 -27.23 -1.26 3.08
CA ALA A 121 -26.50 -2.25 2.32
C ALA A 121 -25.80 -1.65 1.09
N VAL A 122 -26.52 -0.82 0.32
CA VAL A 122 -25.96 -0.12 -0.85
C VAL A 122 -24.89 0.87 -0.39
N GLY A 123 -25.19 1.67 0.66
CA GLY A 123 -24.23 2.63 1.19
C GLY A 123 -22.90 2.00 1.62
N ALA A 124 -22.97 0.85 2.29
CA ALA A 124 -21.76 0.15 2.73
C ALA A 124 -20.84 -0.29 1.56
N VAL A 125 -21.40 -0.54 0.38
CA VAL A 125 -20.65 -0.96 -0.81
C VAL A 125 -20.58 0.12 -1.89
N ALA A 126 -21.00 1.35 -1.60
CA ALA A 126 -20.83 2.51 -2.47
C ALA A 126 -19.65 3.40 -2.06
N THR A 127 -18.91 3.03 -1.01
CA THR A 127 -17.84 3.84 -0.42
C THR A 127 -16.59 3.87 -1.29
N PRO A 128 -15.72 4.90 -1.16
CA PRO A 128 -14.42 4.99 -1.85
C PRO A 128 -13.54 3.74 -1.66
N ALA A 129 -13.73 3.00 -0.56
CA ALA A 129 -13.00 1.77 -0.30
C ALA A 129 -13.25 0.68 -1.37
N LEU A 130 -14.34 0.74 -2.13
CA LEU A 130 -14.62 -0.23 -3.19
C LEU A 130 -13.63 -0.11 -4.37
N ALA A 131 -12.91 1.00 -4.48
CA ALA A 131 -11.82 1.14 -5.43
C ALA A 131 -10.65 0.16 -5.17
N TYR A 132 -10.58 -0.50 -3.99
CA TYR A 132 -9.66 -1.63 -3.78
C TYR A 132 -10.10 -2.93 -4.48
N ALA A 133 -11.33 -3.03 -4.97
CA ALA A 133 -11.86 -4.26 -5.53
C ALA A 133 -11.03 -4.87 -6.68
N PRO A 134 -10.43 -4.09 -7.62
CA PRO A 134 -9.59 -4.62 -8.67
C PRO A 134 -8.14 -4.90 -8.24
N PHE A 135 -7.73 -4.54 -7.03
CA PHE A 135 -6.35 -4.78 -6.59
C PHE A 135 -6.12 -6.24 -6.16
N LEU A 136 -4.90 -6.70 -6.34
CA LEU A 136 -4.41 -7.96 -5.80
C LEU A 136 -3.98 -7.79 -4.33
N VAL A 137 -4.94 -7.43 -3.48
CA VAL A 137 -4.77 -7.24 -2.05
C VAL A 137 -5.82 -8.05 -1.29
N GLU A 138 -5.74 -8.13 0.01
CA GLU A 138 -6.63 -8.96 0.81
C GLU A 138 -8.02 -8.34 1.03
N GLU A 139 -8.19 -7.03 0.83
CA GLU A 139 -9.43 -6.28 1.07
C GLU A 139 -10.65 -6.86 0.34
N PRO A 140 -10.56 -7.30 -0.92
CA PRO A 140 -11.72 -7.86 -1.62
C PRO A 140 -12.35 -9.05 -0.89
N ALA A 141 -11.56 -9.89 -0.21
CA ALA A 141 -12.08 -10.99 0.60
C ALA A 141 -12.37 -10.57 2.05
N ALA A 142 -11.52 -9.72 2.62
CA ALA A 142 -11.61 -9.30 4.01
C ALA A 142 -12.86 -8.45 4.31
N TYR A 143 -13.25 -7.59 3.38
CA TYR A 143 -14.41 -6.70 3.55
C TYR A 143 -15.73 -7.46 3.71
N PRO A 144 -16.13 -8.37 2.78
CA PRO A 144 -17.34 -9.17 2.95
C PRO A 144 -17.25 -10.15 4.12
N TRP A 145 -16.06 -10.69 4.42
CA TRP A 145 -15.88 -11.56 5.57
C TRP A 145 -16.09 -10.82 6.90
N ALA A 146 -15.56 -9.60 7.02
CA ALA A 146 -15.80 -8.75 8.18
C ALA A 146 -17.29 -8.42 8.34
N ALA A 147 -17.96 -8.00 7.25
CA ALA A 147 -19.41 -7.73 7.27
C ALA A 147 -20.23 -8.96 7.67
N LEU A 148 -19.86 -10.15 7.17
CA LEU A 148 -20.48 -11.43 7.57
C LEU A 148 -20.25 -11.73 9.04
N SER A 149 -19.03 -11.58 9.53
CA SER A 149 -18.69 -11.82 10.94
C SER A 149 -19.46 -10.88 11.86
N LEU A 150 -19.55 -9.59 11.51
CA LEU A 150 -20.32 -8.61 12.26
C LEU A 150 -21.82 -8.95 12.30
N PHE A 151 -22.39 -9.41 11.16
CA PHE A 151 -23.78 -9.89 11.13
C PHE A 151 -23.97 -11.12 12.04
N LEU A 152 -23.08 -12.11 11.94
CA LEU A 152 -23.18 -13.34 12.75
C LEU A 152 -23.04 -13.04 14.23
N VAL A 153 -22.12 -12.15 14.62
CA VAL A 153 -21.96 -11.69 16.02
C VAL A 153 -23.21 -10.98 16.51
N ALA A 154 -23.77 -10.03 15.74
CA ALA A 154 -25.02 -9.37 16.11
C ALA A 154 -26.16 -10.39 16.33
N LYS A 155 -26.25 -11.39 15.44
CA LYS A 155 -27.26 -12.45 15.52
C LYS A 155 -27.05 -13.36 16.73
N ALA A 156 -25.80 -13.75 17.00
CA ALA A 156 -25.42 -14.55 18.15
C ALA A 156 -25.79 -13.86 19.48
N LEU A 157 -25.49 -12.56 19.59
CA LEU A 157 -25.77 -11.74 20.76
C LEU A 157 -27.28 -11.52 20.98
N ALA A 158 -28.05 -11.40 19.89
CA ALA A 158 -29.51 -11.18 19.96
C ALA A 158 -30.28 -12.47 20.25
N VAL A 159 -30.01 -13.55 19.49
CA VAL A 159 -30.82 -14.80 19.53
C VAL A 159 -30.31 -15.78 20.58
N ARG A 160 -28.98 -15.81 20.82
CA ARG A 160 -28.30 -16.62 21.84
C ARG A 160 -28.49 -18.13 21.70
N THR A 161 -28.81 -18.67 20.51
CA THR A 161 -28.80 -20.09 20.26
C THR A 161 -27.39 -20.58 19.97
N ARG A 162 -27.11 -21.84 20.34
CA ARG A 162 -25.77 -22.45 20.17
C ARG A 162 -25.24 -22.34 18.75
N TRP A 163 -26.08 -22.52 17.77
CA TRP A 163 -25.65 -22.48 16.36
C TRP A 163 -25.19 -21.08 15.90
N TRP A 164 -25.88 -20.02 16.32
CA TRP A 164 -25.46 -18.66 16.02
C TRP A 164 -24.18 -18.28 16.77
N VAL A 165 -24.03 -18.73 18.03
CA VAL A 165 -22.81 -18.50 18.83
C VAL A 165 -21.62 -19.21 18.19
N LEU A 166 -21.78 -20.50 17.82
CA LEU A 166 -20.73 -21.27 17.15
C LEU A 166 -20.38 -20.66 15.78
N GLY A 167 -21.39 -20.26 14.98
CA GLY A 167 -21.16 -19.62 13.69
C GLY A 167 -20.41 -18.28 13.82
N ALA A 168 -20.76 -17.46 14.80
CA ALA A 168 -20.05 -16.21 15.06
C ALA A 168 -18.62 -16.45 15.54
N ALA A 169 -18.42 -17.40 16.46
CA ALA A 169 -17.09 -17.77 16.93
C ALA A 169 -16.21 -18.31 15.80
N ALA A 170 -16.75 -19.22 14.97
CA ALA A 170 -16.04 -19.76 13.82
C ALA A 170 -15.67 -18.65 12.82
N ALA A 171 -16.59 -17.74 12.50
CA ALA A 171 -16.32 -16.62 11.57
C ALA A 171 -15.21 -15.69 12.11
N CYS A 172 -15.22 -15.38 13.43
CA CYS A 172 -14.18 -14.56 14.05
C CYS A 172 -12.83 -15.29 14.13
N LEU A 173 -12.82 -16.62 14.38
CA LEU A 173 -11.57 -17.40 14.43
C LEU A 173 -10.96 -17.65 13.05
N VAL A 174 -11.75 -17.72 11.99
CA VAL A 174 -11.28 -17.84 10.60
C VAL A 174 -10.85 -16.49 10.05
N ALA A 175 -11.35 -15.38 10.57
CA ALA A 175 -11.08 -14.03 10.04
C ALA A 175 -9.58 -13.71 9.90
N PRO A 176 -8.68 -14.05 10.86
CA PRO A 176 -7.23 -13.86 10.69
C PRO A 176 -6.62 -14.64 9.51
N LEU A 177 -7.23 -15.76 9.11
CA LEU A 177 -6.78 -16.54 7.96
C LEU A 177 -7.19 -15.89 6.63
N VAL A 178 -8.23 -15.05 6.62
CA VAL A 178 -8.61 -14.25 5.46
C VAL A 178 -7.73 -13.01 5.34
N ARG A 179 -7.47 -12.35 6.49
CA ARG A 179 -6.55 -11.23 6.62
C ARG A 179 -6.10 -11.11 8.08
N GLY A 180 -4.81 -11.10 8.33
CA GLY A 180 -4.25 -11.09 9.69
C GLY A 180 -4.85 -10.00 10.59
N GLU A 181 -5.14 -8.84 10.04
CA GLU A 181 -5.72 -7.68 10.74
C GLU A 181 -7.15 -7.91 11.24
N LEU A 182 -7.89 -8.83 10.62
CA LEU A 182 -9.25 -9.19 11.06
C LEU A 182 -9.26 -10.01 12.36
N ALA A 183 -8.09 -10.35 12.93
CA ALA A 183 -8.00 -10.87 14.29
C ALA A 183 -8.69 -9.96 15.31
N ILE A 184 -8.82 -8.68 15.02
CA ILE A 184 -9.54 -7.68 15.81
C ILE A 184 -11.02 -8.04 16.05
N LEU A 185 -11.63 -8.85 15.19
CA LEU A 185 -13.01 -9.30 15.35
C LEU A 185 -13.21 -10.19 16.57
N ILE A 186 -12.15 -10.87 17.06
CA ILE A 186 -12.19 -11.68 18.27
C ILE A 186 -12.43 -10.78 19.50
N PRO A 187 -11.58 -9.75 19.79
CA PRO A 187 -11.87 -8.85 20.89
C PRO A 187 -13.14 -8.02 20.68
N VAL A 188 -13.54 -7.70 19.43
CA VAL A 188 -14.84 -7.05 19.16
C VAL A 188 -15.99 -7.91 19.67
N TYR A 189 -16.01 -9.20 19.37
CA TYR A 189 -17.05 -10.11 19.86
C TYR A 189 -17.04 -10.22 21.39
N ALA A 190 -15.86 -10.38 21.99
CA ALA A 190 -15.71 -10.48 23.45
C ALA A 190 -16.18 -9.18 24.14
N LEU A 191 -15.74 -8.00 23.66
CA LEU A 191 -16.14 -6.71 24.22
C LEU A 191 -17.64 -6.45 24.07
N ALA A 192 -18.24 -6.80 22.94
CA ALA A 192 -19.68 -6.67 22.72
C ALA A 192 -20.48 -7.57 23.67
N ALA A 193 -20.04 -8.82 23.88
CA ALA A 193 -20.64 -9.74 24.83
C ALA A 193 -20.51 -9.22 26.29
N LEU A 194 -19.32 -8.76 26.66
CA LEU A 194 -19.08 -8.16 27.98
C LEU A 194 -19.92 -6.91 28.20
N PHE A 195 -20.08 -6.06 27.22
CA PHE A 195 -20.94 -4.87 27.31
C PHE A 195 -22.40 -5.24 27.57
N LEU A 196 -22.92 -6.27 26.85
CA LEU A 196 -24.29 -6.75 27.07
C LEU A 196 -24.45 -7.43 28.44
N LEU A 197 -23.49 -8.21 28.87
CA LEU A 197 -23.48 -8.80 30.21
C LEU A 197 -23.47 -7.70 31.27
N TRP A 198 -22.58 -6.74 31.15
CA TRP A 198 -22.45 -5.60 32.07
C TRP A 198 -23.72 -4.77 32.18
N THR A 199 -24.42 -4.55 31.07
CA THR A 199 -25.65 -3.74 31.02
C THR A 199 -26.91 -4.52 31.34
N SER A 200 -26.83 -5.86 31.59
CA SER A 200 -27.95 -6.71 31.92
C SER A 200 -28.50 -6.41 33.32
N GLU A 201 -29.81 -6.60 33.50
CA GLU A 201 -30.47 -6.35 34.80
C GLU A 201 -29.92 -7.26 35.93
N GLY A 202 -29.57 -8.51 35.60
CA GLY A 202 -28.93 -9.39 36.57
C GLY A 202 -27.56 -8.87 37.04
N ALA A 203 -26.73 -8.39 36.12
CA ALA A 203 -25.44 -7.79 36.46
C ALA A 203 -25.60 -6.46 37.22
N LYS A 204 -26.59 -5.64 36.85
CA LYS A 204 -26.90 -4.41 37.62
C LYS A 204 -27.30 -4.73 39.07
N ARG A 205 -28.22 -5.69 39.26
CA ARG A 205 -28.63 -6.11 40.61
C ARG A 205 -27.44 -6.64 41.43
N ARG A 206 -26.59 -7.45 40.79
CA ARG A 206 -25.40 -8.02 41.45
C ARG A 206 -24.39 -6.94 41.82
N ARG A 207 -24.16 -5.97 40.92
CA ARG A 207 -23.25 -4.83 41.19
C ARG A 207 -23.78 -3.86 42.24
N ALA A 208 -25.10 -3.76 42.40
CA ALA A 208 -25.69 -2.97 43.47
C ALA A 208 -25.36 -3.51 44.87
N THR A 209 -24.95 -4.79 44.99
CA THR A 209 -24.52 -5.42 46.23
C THR A 209 -23.00 -5.49 46.37
N TRP A 210 -22.23 -4.96 45.40
CA TRP A 210 -20.78 -5.01 45.41
C TRP A 210 -20.19 -4.12 46.50
N SER A 211 -19.32 -4.69 47.30
CA SER A 211 -18.45 -4.01 48.25
C SER A 211 -17.31 -3.27 47.53
N LEU A 212 -16.59 -2.42 48.23
CA LEU A 212 -15.37 -1.78 47.71
C LEU A 212 -14.32 -2.83 47.28
N GLY A 213 -14.25 -3.96 47.99
CA GLY A 213 -13.36 -5.08 47.63
C GLY A 213 -13.74 -5.76 46.32
N ASP A 214 -15.03 -5.90 46.01
CA ASP A 214 -15.49 -6.48 44.75
C ASP A 214 -15.16 -5.55 43.58
N TRP A 215 -15.30 -4.22 43.75
CA TRP A 215 -14.89 -3.24 42.76
C TRP A 215 -13.38 -3.23 42.55
N ALA A 216 -12.59 -3.29 43.61
CA ALA A 216 -11.15 -3.39 43.54
C ALA A 216 -10.71 -4.68 42.80
N GLY A 217 -11.33 -5.84 43.16
CA GLY A 217 -11.10 -7.11 42.49
C GLY A 217 -11.42 -7.07 41.01
N ALA A 218 -12.55 -6.49 40.61
CA ALA A 218 -12.93 -6.30 39.22
C ALA A 218 -11.93 -5.38 38.48
N GLY A 219 -11.44 -4.35 39.15
CA GLY A 219 -10.40 -3.45 38.63
C GLY A 219 -9.08 -4.19 38.37
N VAL A 220 -8.61 -4.98 39.35
CA VAL A 220 -7.40 -5.81 39.21
C VAL A 220 -7.52 -6.82 38.07
N LEU A 221 -8.67 -7.52 37.98
CA LEU A 221 -8.92 -8.44 36.86
C LEU A 221 -8.94 -7.71 35.49
N GLY A 222 -9.55 -6.54 35.42
CA GLY A 222 -9.55 -5.72 34.20
C GLY A 222 -8.16 -5.28 33.78
N ILE A 223 -7.37 -4.78 34.74
CA ILE A 223 -5.96 -4.37 34.50
C ILE A 223 -5.13 -5.62 34.13
N GLY A 224 -5.29 -6.74 34.83
CA GLY A 224 -4.60 -7.98 34.50
C GLY A 224 -4.92 -8.49 33.09
N ALA A 225 -6.19 -8.41 32.68
CA ALA A 225 -6.59 -8.77 31.32
C ALA A 225 -5.96 -7.83 30.26
N ILE A 226 -5.88 -6.53 30.53
CA ILE A 226 -5.22 -5.56 29.64
C ILE A 226 -3.73 -5.86 29.55
N ILE A 227 -3.06 -6.11 30.67
CA ILE A 227 -1.63 -6.46 30.72
C ILE A 227 -1.37 -7.75 29.94
N LEU A 228 -2.17 -8.80 30.19
CA LEU A 228 -2.04 -10.09 29.50
C LEU A 228 -2.25 -9.93 27.99
N PHE A 229 -3.28 -9.21 27.59
CA PHE A 229 -3.53 -8.90 26.17
C PHE A 229 -2.36 -8.15 25.54
N SER A 230 -1.87 -7.10 26.23
CA SER A 230 -0.72 -6.31 25.77
C SER A 230 0.56 -7.15 25.67
N ALA A 231 0.78 -8.08 26.63
CA ALA A 231 1.93 -8.98 26.61
C ALA A 231 1.85 -9.98 25.44
N VAL A 232 0.69 -10.56 25.19
CA VAL A 232 0.47 -11.50 24.07
C VAL A 232 0.64 -10.78 22.73
N VAL A 233 0.04 -9.60 22.55
CA VAL A 233 0.18 -8.78 21.34
C VAL A 233 1.62 -8.28 21.20
N GLY A 234 2.25 -7.81 22.28
CA GLY A 234 3.63 -7.33 22.28
C GLY A 234 4.65 -8.42 21.94
N ALA A 235 4.43 -9.66 22.38
CA ALA A 235 5.30 -10.78 22.04
C ALA A 235 5.30 -11.12 20.53
N HIS A 236 4.17 -10.88 19.84
CA HIS A 236 4.02 -11.12 18.40
C HIS A 236 4.37 -9.93 17.53
N SER A 237 4.40 -8.72 18.10
CA SER A 237 4.66 -7.48 17.35
C SER A 237 5.49 -6.47 18.14
N GLN A 238 6.68 -6.86 18.58
CA GLN A 238 7.58 -6.01 19.38
C GLN A 238 7.81 -4.64 18.75
N THR A 239 7.96 -4.57 17.43
CA THR A 239 8.16 -3.32 16.69
C THR A 239 6.96 -2.37 16.80
N TRP A 240 5.74 -2.89 16.79
CA TRP A 240 4.53 -2.07 16.97
C TRP A 240 4.42 -1.52 18.39
N PHE A 241 4.74 -2.35 19.38
CA PHE A 241 4.73 -1.95 20.79
C PHE A 241 5.75 -0.86 21.08
N ILE A 242 6.97 -1.01 20.56
CA ILE A 242 8.03 -0.01 20.67
C ILE A 242 7.60 1.30 19.98
N ALA A 243 7.10 1.24 18.75
CA ALA A 243 6.64 2.43 18.03
C ALA A 243 5.53 3.18 18.80
N THR A 244 4.56 2.44 19.37
CA THR A 244 3.44 3.01 20.14
C THR A 244 3.92 3.63 21.45
N GLY A 245 4.88 2.99 22.12
CA GLY A 245 5.47 3.48 23.37
C GLY A 245 6.27 4.77 23.20
N PHE A 246 7.13 4.83 22.17
CA PHE A 246 7.95 6.01 21.87
C PHE A 246 7.16 7.16 21.22
N TYR A 247 6.14 6.87 20.42
CA TYR A 247 5.42 7.87 19.64
C TYR A 247 3.94 8.02 20.05
N ARG A 248 3.65 8.07 21.37
CA ARG A 248 2.28 8.19 21.92
C ARG A 248 1.47 9.31 21.27
N HIS A 249 2.08 10.47 21.06
CA HIS A 249 1.41 11.60 20.41
C HIS A 249 0.96 11.25 18.98
N ARG A 250 1.81 10.59 18.20
CA ARG A 250 1.47 10.14 16.84
C ARG A 250 0.33 9.13 16.85
N THR A 251 0.27 8.23 17.84
CA THR A 251 -0.82 7.24 17.95
C THR A 251 -2.17 7.93 18.06
N ILE A 252 -2.29 8.96 18.90
CA ILE A 252 -3.54 9.71 19.08
C ILE A 252 -3.84 10.53 17.82
N VAL A 253 -2.89 11.34 17.37
CA VAL A 253 -3.09 12.29 16.27
C VAL A 253 -3.39 11.56 14.96
N TYR A 254 -2.59 10.57 14.60
CA TYR A 254 -2.78 9.84 13.33
C TYR A 254 -4.00 8.92 13.36
N GLY A 255 -4.37 8.39 14.53
CA GLY A 255 -5.64 7.70 14.71
C GLY A 255 -6.85 8.61 14.47
N LEU A 256 -6.79 9.86 14.95
CA LEU A 256 -7.83 10.86 14.70
C LEU A 256 -7.86 11.31 13.25
N TRP A 257 -6.72 11.47 12.59
CA TRP A 257 -6.66 11.77 11.16
C TRP A 257 -7.22 10.65 10.30
N ALA A 258 -6.94 9.40 10.65
CA ALA A 258 -7.57 8.25 9.99
C ALA A 258 -9.09 8.26 10.13
N ALA A 259 -9.60 8.59 11.33
CA ALA A 259 -11.04 8.77 11.56
C ALA A 259 -11.61 9.96 10.78
N GLY A 260 -10.84 11.04 10.61
CA GLY A 260 -11.20 12.19 9.77
C GLY A 260 -11.34 11.80 8.30
N ALA A 261 -10.34 11.13 7.72
CA ALA A 261 -10.40 10.64 6.35
C ALA A 261 -11.60 9.71 6.13
N PHE A 262 -11.84 8.80 7.06
CA PHE A 262 -12.99 7.90 7.02
C PHE A 262 -14.32 8.63 7.10
N ALA A 263 -14.45 9.64 7.97
CA ALA A 263 -15.66 10.45 8.07
C ALA A 263 -15.93 11.24 6.77
N ILE A 264 -14.89 11.81 6.17
CA ILE A 264 -14.95 12.53 4.89
C ILE A 264 -15.39 11.57 3.77
N GLY A 265 -14.74 10.42 3.68
CA GLY A 265 -15.04 9.41 2.66
C GLY A 265 -16.48 8.90 2.73
N LEU A 266 -17.05 8.75 3.92
CA LEU A 266 -18.43 8.33 4.11
C LEU A 266 -19.46 9.46 3.94
N GLY A 267 -19.05 10.72 3.77
CA GLY A 267 -19.95 11.87 3.63
C GLY A 267 -20.48 12.38 4.96
N ILE A 268 -19.71 12.25 6.05
CA ILE A 268 -19.94 12.85 7.39
C ILE A 268 -21.19 12.31 8.11
N LEU A 269 -22.36 12.30 7.49
CA LEU A 269 -23.63 11.89 8.11
C LEU A 269 -23.56 10.50 8.77
N PRO A 270 -22.91 9.46 8.19
CA PRO A 270 -22.80 8.16 8.85
C PRO A 270 -22.08 8.18 10.18
N VAL A 271 -21.06 9.03 10.35
CA VAL A 271 -20.35 9.18 11.63
C VAL A 271 -21.17 9.95 12.65
N VAL A 272 -21.83 11.05 12.25
CA VAL A 272 -22.72 11.81 13.14
C VAL A 272 -23.92 10.94 13.58
N SER A 273 -24.38 10.03 12.72
CA SER A 273 -25.47 9.10 12.99
C SER A 273 -25.18 8.07 14.09
N LEU A 274 -23.92 7.94 14.56
CA LEU A 274 -23.59 7.18 15.78
C LEU A 274 -24.34 7.72 17.01
N ALA A 275 -24.86 8.95 16.98
CA ALA A 275 -25.80 9.47 17.97
C ALA A 275 -27.05 8.58 18.16
N ALA A 276 -27.43 7.76 17.15
CA ALA A 276 -28.54 6.81 17.24
C ALA A 276 -28.26 5.62 18.18
N LEU A 277 -27.00 5.38 18.54
CA LEU A 277 -26.61 4.36 19.52
C LEU A 277 -26.96 4.76 20.96
N VAL A 278 -27.39 6.01 21.19
CA VAL A 278 -27.82 6.49 22.48
C VAL A 278 -29.33 6.34 22.61
N ARG A 279 -29.75 5.68 23.70
CA ARG A 279 -31.18 5.39 23.95
C ARG A 279 -32.00 6.66 24.15
N PRO A 280 -33.03 6.94 23.34
CA PRO A 280 -33.99 8.00 23.59
C PRO A 280 -34.76 7.75 24.89
N ARG A 281 -35.31 8.82 25.49
CA ARG A 281 -36.14 8.70 26.71
C ARG A 281 -37.45 7.97 26.38
N GLY A 282 -37.85 7.00 27.24
CA GLY A 282 -39.09 6.24 27.09
C GLY A 282 -39.08 5.12 26.05
N GLU A 283 -38.03 4.97 25.25
CA GLU A 283 -37.93 3.89 24.26
C GLU A 283 -37.46 2.58 24.92
N VAL A 284 -38.14 1.49 24.61
CA VAL A 284 -37.72 0.13 25.00
C VAL A 284 -36.97 -0.50 23.85
N TRP A 285 -35.69 -0.81 24.06
CA TRP A 285 -34.86 -1.42 23.03
C TRP A 285 -35.10 -2.93 22.92
N THR A 286 -35.29 -3.39 21.70
CA THR A 286 -35.33 -4.81 21.36
C THR A 286 -33.95 -5.47 21.65
N ARG A 287 -33.94 -6.81 21.68
CA ARG A 287 -32.68 -7.57 21.89
C ARG A 287 -31.72 -7.33 20.74
N GLU A 288 -32.21 -7.28 19.53
CA GLU A 288 -31.46 -7.04 18.29
C GLU A 288 -30.77 -5.67 18.33
N LEU A 289 -31.51 -4.63 18.73
CA LEU A 289 -30.95 -3.29 18.84
C LEU A 289 -29.88 -3.19 19.94
N LYS A 290 -30.09 -3.82 21.09
CA LYS A 290 -29.07 -3.87 22.16
C LYS A 290 -27.81 -4.57 21.68
N ALA A 291 -27.96 -5.71 20.95
CA ALA A 291 -26.84 -6.44 20.38
C ALA A 291 -26.07 -5.61 19.36
N TYR A 292 -26.79 -4.91 18.47
CA TYR A 292 -26.19 -4.04 17.49
C TYR A 292 -25.43 -2.86 18.13
N VAL A 293 -26.01 -2.20 19.13
CA VAL A 293 -25.34 -1.08 19.83
C VAL A 293 -24.07 -1.57 20.54
N ALA A 294 -24.15 -2.71 21.22
CA ALA A 294 -22.98 -3.29 21.88
C ALA A 294 -21.86 -3.64 20.88
N LEU A 295 -22.24 -4.26 19.76
CA LEU A 295 -21.32 -4.62 18.69
C LEU A 295 -20.68 -3.39 18.05
N THR A 296 -21.48 -2.38 17.68
CA THR A 296 -20.97 -1.17 17.02
C THR A 296 -20.04 -0.39 17.94
N SER A 297 -20.40 -0.25 19.23
CA SER A 297 -19.55 0.42 20.21
C SER A 297 -18.22 -0.33 20.38
N ALA A 298 -18.24 -1.67 20.51
CA ALA A 298 -17.05 -2.49 20.62
C ALA A 298 -16.18 -2.39 19.36
N ALA A 299 -16.80 -2.44 18.17
CA ALA A 299 -16.10 -2.35 16.89
C ALA A 299 -15.42 -0.99 16.70
N VAL A 300 -16.13 0.11 16.97
CA VAL A 300 -15.56 1.48 16.85
C VAL A 300 -14.34 1.64 17.76
N VAL A 301 -14.42 1.16 19.00
CA VAL A 301 -13.30 1.23 19.96
C VAL A 301 -12.14 0.35 19.49
N ALA A 302 -12.40 -0.90 19.16
CA ALA A 302 -11.34 -1.86 18.83
C ALA A 302 -10.64 -1.49 17.50
N PHE A 303 -11.39 -1.26 16.42
CA PHE A 303 -10.81 -0.84 15.13
C PHE A 303 -10.15 0.54 15.22
N GLY A 304 -10.71 1.47 16.00
CA GLY A 304 -10.10 2.78 16.23
C GLY A 304 -8.74 2.69 16.91
N LEU A 305 -8.64 1.94 18.01
CA LEU A 305 -7.37 1.70 18.72
C LEU A 305 -6.35 0.96 17.86
N TYR A 306 -6.79 -0.08 17.15
CA TYR A 306 -5.93 -0.81 16.23
C TYR A 306 -5.37 0.10 15.13
N THR A 307 -6.23 0.88 14.48
CA THR A 307 -5.81 1.81 13.42
C THR A 307 -4.86 2.87 13.94
N ALA A 308 -5.12 3.43 15.13
CA ALA A 308 -4.24 4.41 15.75
C ALA A 308 -2.84 3.83 16.01
N THR A 309 -2.77 2.61 16.53
CA THR A 309 -1.51 1.89 16.78
C THR A 309 -0.76 1.62 15.47
N LYS A 310 -1.47 1.12 14.46
CA LYS A 310 -0.89 0.82 13.14
C LYS A 310 -0.42 2.08 12.43
N ALA A 311 -1.17 3.17 12.45
CA ALA A 311 -0.79 4.45 11.86
C ALA A 311 0.50 5.01 12.49
N SER A 312 0.65 4.91 13.82
CA SER A 312 1.89 5.27 14.51
C SER A 312 3.08 4.44 14.01
N TYR A 313 2.92 3.14 13.84
CA TYR A 313 3.95 2.25 13.31
C TYR A 313 4.28 2.56 11.85
N LEU A 314 3.29 2.68 10.98
CA LEU A 314 3.49 2.95 9.56
C LEU A 314 4.24 4.25 9.33
N SER A 315 3.98 5.29 10.12
CA SER A 315 4.67 6.57 10.02
C SER A 315 6.17 6.51 10.37
N THR A 316 6.64 5.43 11.00
CA THR A 316 8.07 5.21 11.27
C THR A 316 8.79 4.46 10.14
N LYS A 317 8.05 3.73 9.32
CA LYS A 317 8.58 2.89 8.23
C LYS A 317 8.35 3.49 6.85
N PHE A 318 7.22 4.17 6.68
CA PHE A 318 6.77 4.75 5.43
C PHE A 318 6.39 6.22 5.66
N ALA A 319 6.31 7.00 4.61
CA ALA A 319 5.85 8.39 4.68
C ALA A 319 4.32 8.50 4.89
N THR A 320 3.64 7.39 5.23
CA THR A 320 2.20 7.36 5.47
C THR A 320 1.83 8.12 6.74
N VAL A 321 1.05 9.17 6.59
CA VAL A 321 0.59 10.04 7.70
C VAL A 321 -0.86 9.73 8.07
N VAL A 322 -1.71 9.38 7.09
CA VAL A 322 -3.13 9.04 7.28
C VAL A 322 -3.38 7.62 6.80
N ALA A 323 -3.86 6.74 7.69
CA ALA A 323 -4.10 5.32 7.41
C ALA A 323 -5.57 4.96 7.67
N GLU A 324 -6.47 5.33 6.74
CA GLU A 324 -7.91 5.03 6.81
C GLU A 324 -8.20 3.55 6.52
N ARG A 325 -7.40 2.89 5.69
CA ARG A 325 -7.62 1.55 5.11
C ARG A 325 -8.11 0.50 6.12
N ASN A 326 -7.76 0.65 7.39
CA ASN A 326 -8.19 -0.30 8.43
C ASN A 326 -9.57 0.02 9.04
N LEU A 327 -10.12 1.21 8.82
CA LEU A 327 -11.44 1.62 9.33
C LEU A 327 -12.59 1.24 8.39
N ILE A 328 -12.32 0.89 7.13
CA ILE A 328 -13.34 0.59 6.12
C ILE A 328 -14.34 -0.49 6.59
N TYR A 329 -13.88 -1.44 7.42
CA TYR A 329 -14.72 -2.51 8.00
C TYR A 329 -15.83 -2.01 8.92
N LEU A 330 -15.78 -0.76 9.36
CA LEU A 330 -16.84 -0.11 10.13
C LEU A 330 -17.97 0.42 9.26
N ALA A 331 -17.76 0.62 7.96
CA ALA A 331 -18.77 1.22 7.06
C ALA A 331 -20.13 0.49 7.12
N PRO A 332 -20.22 -0.85 7.11
CA PRO A 332 -21.50 -1.56 7.28
C PRO A 332 -22.26 -1.14 8.54
N LEU A 333 -21.56 -1.03 9.67
CA LEU A 333 -22.16 -0.61 10.94
C LEU A 333 -22.63 0.84 10.90
N LEU A 334 -21.82 1.74 10.33
CA LEU A 334 -22.15 3.17 10.27
C LEU A 334 -23.33 3.44 9.35
N PHE A 335 -23.45 2.75 8.22
CA PHE A 335 -24.61 2.87 7.34
C PHE A 335 -25.88 2.30 7.98
N VAL A 336 -25.79 1.25 8.79
CA VAL A 336 -26.91 0.76 9.59
C VAL A 336 -27.29 1.78 10.66
N ALA A 337 -26.34 2.45 11.31
CA ALA A 337 -26.61 3.55 12.25
C ALA A 337 -27.31 4.74 11.56
N THR A 338 -26.88 5.06 10.32
CA THR A 338 -27.51 6.10 9.51
C THR A 338 -28.97 5.75 9.18
N ALA A 339 -29.20 4.54 8.70
CA ALA A 339 -30.55 4.04 8.43
C ALA A 339 -31.44 4.10 9.67
N LEU A 340 -30.90 3.69 10.82
CA LEU A 340 -31.59 3.75 12.10
C LEU A 340 -31.89 5.21 12.53
N ALA A 341 -30.94 6.12 12.33
CA ALA A 341 -31.11 7.54 12.67
C ALA A 341 -32.22 8.19 11.81
N LEU A 342 -32.20 7.93 10.51
CA LEU A 342 -33.17 8.46 9.56
C LEU A 342 -34.58 7.85 9.76
N GLU A 343 -34.67 6.56 10.07
CA GLU A 343 -35.97 5.89 10.32
C GLU A 343 -36.60 6.33 11.66
N ARG A 344 -35.80 6.55 12.70
CA ARG A 344 -36.29 6.97 14.02
C ARG A 344 -36.75 8.42 14.08
N GLY A 345 -36.07 9.30 13.40
CA GLY A 345 -36.32 10.73 13.39
C GLY A 345 -36.10 11.45 14.72
N ARG A 346 -35.89 10.76 15.86
CA ARG A 346 -35.71 11.36 17.18
C ARG A 346 -34.48 10.87 17.89
N LEU A 347 -33.44 11.71 17.95
CA LEU A 347 -32.15 11.43 18.61
C LEU A 347 -31.98 12.30 19.85
N ARG A 348 -31.13 11.91 20.80
CA ARG A 348 -30.75 12.76 21.91
C ARG A 348 -29.86 13.90 21.45
N TRP A 349 -30.24 15.14 21.79
CA TRP A 349 -29.52 16.34 21.35
C TRP A 349 -28.03 16.32 21.77
N TRP A 350 -27.73 15.91 23.01
CA TRP A 350 -26.36 15.88 23.49
C TRP A 350 -25.50 14.82 22.77
N ALA A 351 -26.10 13.71 22.33
CA ALA A 351 -25.41 12.71 21.55
C ALA A 351 -25.10 13.23 20.13
N VAL A 352 -26.06 13.93 19.51
CA VAL A 352 -25.83 14.63 18.24
C VAL A 352 -24.74 15.68 18.42
N ALA A 353 -24.80 16.51 19.48
CA ALA A 353 -23.77 17.51 19.75
C ALA A 353 -22.39 16.90 19.97
N GLY A 354 -22.29 15.78 20.69
CA GLY A 354 -21.02 15.08 20.94
C GLY A 354 -20.41 14.49 19.65
N THR A 355 -21.20 13.82 18.83
CA THR A 355 -20.72 13.29 17.53
C THR A 355 -20.40 14.40 16.55
N THR A 356 -21.17 15.50 16.53
CA THR A 356 -20.89 16.70 15.72
C THR A 356 -19.57 17.35 16.15
N GLY A 357 -19.34 17.54 17.45
CA GLY A 357 -18.10 18.10 17.99
C GLY A 357 -16.87 17.24 17.63
N PHE A 358 -17.00 15.92 17.71
CA PHE A 358 -15.96 15.01 17.27
C PHE A 358 -15.66 15.16 15.77
N VAL A 359 -16.69 15.14 14.93
CA VAL A 359 -16.51 15.27 13.48
C VAL A 359 -15.94 16.64 13.11
N LEU A 360 -16.41 17.71 13.74
CA LEU A 360 -15.84 19.05 13.54
C LEU A 360 -14.35 19.09 13.90
N TYR A 361 -13.99 18.50 15.04
CA TYR A 361 -12.60 18.42 15.46
C TYR A 361 -11.71 17.70 14.42
N VAL A 362 -12.13 16.52 13.93
CA VAL A 362 -11.33 15.77 12.96
C VAL A 362 -11.29 16.47 11.60
N ILE A 363 -12.35 17.16 11.15
CA ILE A 363 -12.34 18.00 9.95
C ILE A 363 -11.27 19.10 10.07
N LEU A 364 -11.22 19.80 11.20
CA LEU A 364 -10.31 20.94 11.40
C LEU A 364 -8.85 20.53 11.61
N THR A 365 -8.57 19.27 11.97
CA THR A 365 -7.23 18.82 12.33
C THR A 365 -6.61 17.84 11.35
N THR A 366 -7.38 17.24 10.44
CA THR A 366 -6.89 16.23 9.49
C THR A 366 -6.24 16.91 8.29
N PRO A 367 -4.99 16.56 7.93
CA PRO A 367 -4.38 17.00 6.67
C PRO A 367 -5.02 16.26 5.49
N TYR A 368 -5.60 16.97 4.53
CA TYR A 368 -6.41 16.38 3.46
C TYR A 368 -5.61 15.70 2.35
N GLN A 369 -4.28 15.86 2.32
CA GLN A 369 -3.40 15.26 1.31
C GLN A 369 -3.88 15.56 -0.13
N LEU A 370 -4.23 16.82 -0.42
CA LEU A 370 -4.85 17.22 -1.69
C LEU A 370 -3.94 16.95 -2.89
N ASP A 371 -2.62 17.04 -2.68
CA ASP A 371 -1.60 16.83 -3.72
C ASP A 371 -1.33 15.33 -4.02
N LEU A 372 -1.88 14.40 -3.22
CA LEU A 372 -1.57 12.97 -3.28
C LEU A 372 -2.71 12.14 -3.89
N TRP A 373 -3.10 12.42 -5.12
CA TRP A 373 -4.16 11.66 -5.78
C TRP A 373 -3.61 10.64 -6.79
N PRO A 374 -3.94 9.33 -6.63
CA PRO A 374 -4.70 8.71 -5.54
C PRO A 374 -3.85 8.51 -4.27
N TYR A 375 -4.46 8.67 -3.11
CA TYR A 375 -3.80 8.35 -1.84
C TYR A 375 -4.26 6.98 -1.34
N SER A 376 -3.44 5.95 -1.57
CA SER A 376 -3.82 4.54 -1.39
C SER A 376 -4.17 4.14 0.04
N ASP A 377 -3.60 4.81 1.04
CA ASP A 377 -3.85 4.48 2.45
C ASP A 377 -5.12 5.14 3.02
N ALA A 378 -5.69 6.12 2.28
CA ALA A 378 -6.92 6.81 2.65
C ALA A 378 -7.71 7.27 1.42
N LEU A 379 -8.35 6.32 0.74
CA LEU A 379 -9.22 6.58 -0.42
C LEU A 379 -10.42 7.47 -0.08
N GLY A 380 -10.77 7.60 1.20
CA GLY A 380 -11.79 8.55 1.66
C GLY A 380 -11.52 10.00 1.29
N PHE A 381 -10.26 10.37 1.04
CA PHE A 381 -9.92 11.70 0.55
C PHE A 381 -10.23 11.94 -0.92
N SER A 382 -10.50 10.90 -1.71
CA SER A 382 -10.68 11.04 -3.15
C SER A 382 -11.74 12.05 -3.56
N ILE A 383 -12.78 12.25 -2.75
CA ILE A 383 -13.83 13.25 -3.01
C ILE A 383 -13.31 14.68 -2.86
N VAL A 384 -12.49 14.96 -1.86
CA VAL A 384 -11.91 16.30 -1.63
C VAL A 384 -10.73 16.56 -2.57
N GLN A 385 -9.98 15.53 -2.93
CA GLN A 385 -8.94 15.60 -3.97
C GLN A 385 -9.56 15.90 -5.35
N MET A 386 -10.73 15.34 -5.65
CA MET A 386 -11.51 15.70 -6.84
C MET A 386 -11.94 17.16 -6.80
N ALA A 387 -12.44 17.66 -5.66
CA ALA A 387 -12.81 19.06 -5.50
C ALA A 387 -11.59 20.00 -5.69
N ASN A 388 -10.43 19.64 -5.17
CA ASN A 388 -9.19 20.38 -5.41
C ASN A 388 -8.81 20.41 -6.89
N ARG A 389 -8.78 19.25 -7.54
CA ARG A 389 -8.34 19.15 -8.94
C ARG A 389 -9.33 19.76 -9.93
N ASP A 390 -10.63 19.46 -9.77
CA ASP A 390 -11.64 19.81 -10.77
C ASP A 390 -12.26 21.18 -10.51
N LEU A 391 -12.24 21.66 -9.27
CA LEU A 391 -12.83 22.95 -8.85
C LEU A 391 -11.79 23.92 -8.29
N ALA A 392 -10.49 23.57 -8.32
CA ALA A 392 -9.38 24.37 -7.79
C ALA A 392 -9.54 24.78 -6.30
N MET A 393 -10.25 23.97 -5.51
CA MET A 393 -10.46 24.23 -4.08
C MET A 393 -9.17 23.97 -3.29
N ASN A 394 -8.73 24.93 -2.49
CA ASN A 394 -7.61 24.77 -1.57
C ASN A 394 -8.05 24.16 -0.23
N ASP A 395 -7.12 23.95 0.72
CA ASP A 395 -7.42 23.37 2.05
C ASP A 395 -8.49 24.15 2.82
N HIS A 396 -8.50 25.49 2.71
CA HIS A 396 -9.51 26.34 3.35
C HIS A 396 -10.90 26.11 2.73
N ASP A 397 -10.99 26.11 1.40
CA ASP A 397 -12.25 25.92 0.68
C ASP A 397 -12.83 24.52 0.96
N VAL A 398 -11.97 23.49 0.98
CA VAL A 398 -12.35 22.12 1.36
C VAL A 398 -12.86 22.07 2.80
N THR A 399 -12.19 22.76 3.73
CA THR A 399 -12.66 22.85 5.12
C THR A 399 -14.05 23.48 5.21
N VAL A 400 -14.28 24.59 4.50
CA VAL A 400 -15.59 25.25 4.45
C VAL A 400 -16.67 24.33 3.87
N LEU A 401 -16.36 23.62 2.77
CA LEU A 401 -17.25 22.62 2.18
C LEU A 401 -17.63 21.53 3.20
N LEU A 402 -16.64 20.95 3.89
CA LEU A 402 -16.88 19.88 4.85
C LEU A 402 -17.68 20.34 6.08
N VAL A 403 -17.43 21.57 6.55
CA VAL A 403 -18.24 22.18 7.62
C VAL A 403 -19.68 22.40 7.15
N LEU A 404 -19.89 22.83 5.90
CA LEU A 404 -21.24 22.97 5.33
C LEU A 404 -21.95 21.60 5.26
N VAL A 405 -21.25 20.55 4.80
CA VAL A 405 -21.78 19.17 4.79
C VAL A 405 -22.12 18.71 6.21
N LEU A 406 -21.30 19.04 7.20
CA LEU A 406 -21.58 18.75 8.62
C LEU A 406 -22.84 19.48 9.10
N VAL A 407 -22.99 20.75 8.77
CA VAL A 407 -24.20 21.54 9.12
C VAL A 407 -25.45 20.92 8.50
N ILE A 408 -25.37 20.51 7.22
CA ILE A 408 -26.48 19.82 6.53
C ILE A 408 -26.76 18.47 7.21
N ALA A 409 -25.76 17.69 7.57
CA ALA A 409 -25.94 16.42 8.26
C ALA A 409 -26.64 16.59 9.61
N VAL A 410 -26.24 17.59 10.39
CA VAL A 410 -26.89 17.94 11.67
C VAL A 410 -28.32 18.41 11.45
N ALA A 411 -28.54 19.27 10.47
CA ALA A 411 -29.89 19.78 10.14
C ALA A 411 -30.83 18.62 9.78
N VAL A 412 -30.39 17.66 8.98
CA VAL A 412 -31.13 16.43 8.62
C VAL A 412 -31.52 15.63 9.87
N LEU A 413 -30.61 15.42 10.80
CA LEU A 413 -30.86 14.62 12.02
C LEU A 413 -31.74 15.36 13.05
N VAL A 414 -31.79 16.68 13.00
CA VAL A 414 -32.58 17.51 13.90
C VAL A 414 -33.93 17.89 13.32
N ALA A 415 -34.06 18.00 11.98
CA ALA A 415 -35.27 18.39 11.25
C ALA A 415 -36.55 17.65 11.68
N PRO A 416 -36.55 16.33 11.95
CA PRO A 416 -37.77 15.61 12.36
C PRO A 416 -38.41 16.11 13.64
N ARG A 417 -37.67 16.87 14.46
CA ARG A 417 -38.27 17.50 15.68
C ARG A 417 -39.20 18.66 15.39
N PHE A 418 -38.98 19.33 14.26
CA PHE A 418 -39.70 20.52 13.86
C PHE A 418 -40.76 20.22 12.79
N LEU A 419 -40.61 19.11 12.09
CA LEU A 419 -41.55 18.67 11.08
C LEU A 419 -42.76 18.00 11.75
N ARG A 420 -43.97 18.54 11.48
CA ARG A 420 -45.23 18.00 12.00
C ARG A 420 -45.93 17.01 11.06
N ARG A 421 -45.39 16.82 9.85
CA ARG A 421 -45.98 15.98 8.80
C ARG A 421 -45.09 14.75 8.56
N PRO A 422 -45.57 13.52 8.78
CA PRO A 422 -44.78 12.28 8.55
C PRO A 422 -44.24 12.14 7.14
N ARG A 423 -44.95 12.64 6.14
CA ARG A 423 -44.47 12.65 4.75
C ARG A 423 -43.25 13.53 4.54
N ALA A 424 -43.19 14.68 5.22
CA ALA A 424 -42.03 15.59 5.14
C ALA A 424 -40.79 14.96 5.82
N GLU A 425 -40.94 14.27 6.94
CA GLU A 425 -39.87 13.53 7.60
C GLU A 425 -39.30 12.44 6.66
N LEU A 426 -40.17 11.68 5.99
CA LEU A 426 -39.76 10.66 5.02
C LEU A 426 -38.94 11.26 3.86
N TRP A 427 -39.44 12.38 3.28
CA TRP A 427 -38.74 13.03 2.17
C TRP A 427 -37.39 13.62 2.56
N VAL A 428 -37.24 14.18 3.74
CA VAL A 428 -35.96 14.64 4.29
C VAL A 428 -35.00 13.44 4.42
N GLY A 429 -35.50 12.34 4.97
CA GLY A 429 -34.69 11.11 5.09
C GLY A 429 -34.27 10.54 3.73
N VAL A 430 -35.17 10.50 2.75
CA VAL A 430 -34.85 10.04 1.38
C VAL A 430 -33.85 10.97 0.70
N ALA A 431 -34.02 12.29 0.82
CA ALA A 431 -33.08 13.27 0.26
C ALA A 431 -31.69 13.13 0.90
N ALA A 432 -31.63 12.96 2.21
CA ALA A 432 -30.37 12.73 2.93
C ALA A 432 -29.69 11.42 2.48
N ALA A 433 -30.45 10.35 2.34
CA ALA A 433 -29.93 9.07 1.84
C ALA A 433 -29.37 9.22 0.41
N ALA A 434 -30.08 9.92 -0.48
CA ALA A 434 -29.64 10.19 -1.84
C ALA A 434 -28.35 11.03 -1.85
N LEU A 435 -28.26 12.08 -1.04
CA LEU A 435 -27.05 12.92 -0.93
C LEU A 435 -25.83 12.12 -0.44
N VAL A 436 -25.99 11.30 0.60
CA VAL A 436 -24.90 10.45 1.12
C VAL A 436 -24.47 9.42 0.10
N LEU A 437 -25.40 8.77 -0.59
CA LEU A 437 -25.05 7.82 -1.66
C LEU A 437 -24.35 8.51 -2.83
N SER A 438 -24.81 9.70 -3.23
CA SER A 438 -24.15 10.49 -4.28
C SER A 438 -22.74 10.88 -3.88
N TRP A 439 -22.53 11.35 -2.64
CA TRP A 439 -21.20 11.65 -2.10
C TRP A 439 -20.26 10.46 -2.17
N ASN A 440 -20.72 9.31 -1.67
CA ASN A 440 -19.92 8.09 -1.60
C ASN A 440 -19.58 7.55 -3.01
N LEU A 441 -20.57 7.53 -3.93
CA LEU A 441 -20.33 7.10 -5.31
C LEU A 441 -19.40 8.06 -6.06
N SER A 442 -19.54 9.38 -5.85
CA SER A 442 -18.60 10.35 -6.44
C SER A 442 -17.18 10.16 -5.91
N GLY A 443 -17.04 9.90 -4.61
CA GLY A 443 -15.76 9.59 -3.98
C GLY A 443 -15.17 8.27 -4.50
N GLU A 444 -15.99 7.25 -4.69
CA GLU A 444 -15.57 5.95 -5.26
C GLU A 444 -15.12 6.11 -6.73
N ILE A 445 -15.91 6.81 -7.56
CA ILE A 445 -15.56 7.08 -8.96
C ILE A 445 -14.24 7.86 -9.04
N SER A 446 -14.05 8.87 -8.19
CA SER A 446 -12.81 9.63 -8.11
C SER A 446 -11.62 8.74 -7.70
N ALA A 447 -11.80 7.89 -6.68
CA ALA A 447 -10.79 6.93 -6.24
C ALA A 447 -10.41 5.97 -7.37
N SER A 448 -11.40 5.36 -8.02
CA SER A 448 -11.19 4.44 -9.15
C SER A 448 -10.50 5.12 -10.32
N ASN A 449 -10.88 6.36 -10.66
CA ASN A 449 -10.22 7.12 -11.73
C ASN A 449 -8.76 7.41 -11.39
N GLY A 450 -8.46 7.84 -10.15
CA GLY A 450 -7.10 8.08 -9.70
C GLY A 450 -6.24 6.84 -9.79
N THR A 451 -6.72 5.73 -9.25
CA THR A 451 -6.00 4.45 -9.27
C THR A 451 -5.79 3.93 -10.69
N ASN A 452 -6.78 4.07 -11.56
CA ASN A 452 -6.69 3.66 -12.95
C ASN A 452 -5.67 4.49 -13.74
N ASN A 453 -5.70 5.82 -13.59
CA ASN A 453 -4.76 6.72 -14.26
C ASN A 453 -3.33 6.42 -13.83
N PHE A 454 -3.09 6.25 -12.53
CA PHE A 454 -1.78 5.89 -12.01
C PHE A 454 -1.28 4.56 -12.57
N SER A 455 -2.13 3.53 -12.60
CA SER A 455 -1.87 2.24 -13.21
C SER A 455 -1.49 2.35 -14.70
N GLN A 456 -2.19 3.21 -15.46
CA GLN A 456 -1.91 3.45 -16.88
C GLN A 456 -0.57 4.16 -17.10
N VAL A 457 -0.21 5.13 -16.24
CA VAL A 457 1.09 5.81 -16.29
C VAL A 457 2.22 4.80 -16.07
N LEU A 458 2.10 3.95 -15.04
CA LEU A 458 3.10 2.94 -14.74
C LEU A 458 3.32 1.96 -15.91
N LEU A 459 2.24 1.39 -16.42
CA LEU A 459 2.35 0.44 -17.54
C LEU A 459 2.81 1.12 -18.84
N GLY A 460 2.40 2.36 -19.06
CA GLY A 460 2.83 3.15 -20.22
C GLY A 460 4.34 3.42 -20.24
N ASN A 461 4.94 3.56 -19.07
CA ASN A 461 6.39 3.75 -18.88
C ASN A 461 7.17 2.43 -18.80
N PHE A 462 6.50 1.29 -18.87
CA PHE A 462 7.11 -0.04 -18.87
C PHE A 462 7.29 -0.58 -20.29
N PRO A 463 8.30 -1.45 -20.54
CA PRO A 463 8.50 -2.05 -21.86
C PRO A 463 7.29 -2.81 -22.38
N SER A 464 7.01 -2.72 -23.69
CA SER A 464 5.88 -3.36 -24.34
C SER A 464 6.35 -4.45 -25.31
N PRO A 465 5.77 -5.67 -25.22
CA PRO A 465 4.71 -6.12 -24.32
C PRO A 465 5.26 -6.36 -22.88
N PRO A 466 4.45 -6.23 -21.82
CA PRO A 466 4.95 -6.28 -20.45
C PRO A 466 5.59 -7.63 -20.06
N ASN A 467 5.22 -8.72 -20.72
CA ASN A 467 5.79 -10.05 -20.54
C ASN A 467 6.98 -10.33 -21.49
N TRP A 468 7.68 -9.28 -21.90
CA TRP A 468 8.79 -9.35 -22.86
C TRP A 468 9.90 -10.31 -22.46
N LEU A 469 10.24 -10.36 -21.16
CA LEU A 469 11.30 -11.21 -20.65
C LEU A 469 10.92 -12.69 -20.71
N ASP A 470 9.71 -13.05 -20.32
CA ASP A 470 9.20 -14.43 -20.41
C ASP A 470 9.21 -14.95 -21.85
N LYS A 471 8.96 -14.07 -22.84
CA LYS A 471 9.03 -14.42 -24.26
C LYS A 471 10.45 -14.73 -24.73
N VAL A 472 11.43 -13.98 -24.21
CA VAL A 472 12.85 -14.17 -24.59
C VAL A 472 13.46 -15.37 -23.87
N THR A 473 13.15 -15.55 -22.60
CA THR A 473 13.77 -16.61 -21.77
C THR A 473 13.00 -17.93 -21.82
N GLY A 474 11.80 -17.97 -22.40
CA GLY A 474 10.91 -19.14 -22.36
C GLY A 474 10.47 -19.48 -20.95
N ARG A 475 10.30 -18.47 -20.08
CA ARG A 475 9.94 -18.58 -18.64
C ARG A 475 10.97 -19.33 -17.79
N LYS A 476 12.21 -19.42 -18.25
CA LYS A 476 13.29 -20.05 -17.45
C LYS A 476 13.75 -19.12 -16.33
N PRO A 477 14.22 -19.66 -15.20
CA PRO A 477 14.71 -18.88 -14.07
C PRO A 477 15.73 -17.83 -14.50
N THR A 478 15.53 -16.59 -14.07
CA THR A 478 16.29 -15.41 -14.47
C THR A 478 16.63 -14.59 -13.24
N ILE A 479 17.85 -14.05 -13.19
CA ILE A 479 18.29 -13.08 -12.19
C ILE A 479 18.03 -11.67 -12.73
N TYR A 480 17.49 -10.78 -11.91
CA TYR A 480 17.66 -9.34 -12.10
C TYR A 480 18.88 -8.88 -11.30
N LEU A 481 19.78 -8.12 -11.93
CA LEU A 481 20.97 -7.54 -11.31
C LEU A 481 20.97 -6.03 -11.54
N GLY A 482 20.77 -5.27 -10.47
CA GLY A 482 20.75 -3.82 -10.48
C GLY A 482 21.88 -3.18 -9.70
N GLN A 483 22.02 -1.87 -9.91
CA GLN A 483 22.88 -1.00 -9.12
C GLN A 483 22.25 0.37 -9.05
N ARG A 484 22.26 1.02 -7.88
CA ARG A 484 21.67 2.35 -7.68
C ARG A 484 20.20 2.41 -8.10
N ILE A 485 19.45 1.40 -7.68
CA ILE A 485 18.03 1.29 -8.00
C ILE A 485 17.28 2.40 -7.26
N THR A 486 16.89 3.44 -7.97
CA THR A 486 16.10 4.56 -7.44
C THR A 486 14.61 4.39 -7.67
N ASP A 487 14.24 3.56 -8.65
CA ASP A 487 12.86 3.22 -8.98
C ASP A 487 12.57 1.75 -8.73
N PRO A 488 12.07 1.41 -7.54
CA PRO A 488 11.70 0.04 -7.22
C PRO A 488 10.50 -0.46 -8.03
N GLN A 489 9.63 0.44 -8.51
CA GLN A 489 8.39 0.07 -9.19
C GLN A 489 8.66 -0.64 -10.52
N GLY A 490 9.70 -0.21 -11.25
CA GLY A 490 10.11 -0.87 -12.49
C GLY A 490 10.52 -2.32 -12.26
N VAL A 491 11.25 -2.60 -11.17
CA VAL A 491 11.65 -3.98 -10.80
C VAL A 491 10.44 -4.81 -10.41
N TRP A 492 9.55 -4.28 -9.58
CA TRP A 492 8.32 -4.97 -9.16
C TRP A 492 7.36 -5.25 -10.32
N LEU A 493 7.23 -4.31 -11.26
CA LEU A 493 6.47 -4.55 -12.50
C LEU A 493 7.09 -5.65 -13.33
N MET A 494 8.43 -5.70 -13.42
CA MET A 494 9.13 -6.76 -14.14
C MET A 494 8.83 -8.13 -13.50
N GLU A 495 8.90 -8.24 -12.18
CA GLU A 495 8.56 -9.47 -11.45
C GLU A 495 7.08 -9.86 -11.61
N PHE A 496 6.19 -8.86 -11.61
CA PHE A 496 4.77 -9.12 -11.78
C PHE A 496 4.44 -9.68 -13.16
N TRP A 497 4.98 -9.04 -14.21
CA TRP A 497 4.64 -9.39 -15.59
C TRP A 497 5.44 -10.58 -16.12
N ASN A 498 6.58 -10.89 -15.51
CA ASN A 498 7.47 -11.96 -15.98
C ASN A 498 7.74 -12.98 -14.86
N ARG A 499 7.18 -14.17 -15.01
CA ARG A 499 7.34 -15.28 -14.05
C ARG A 499 8.77 -15.83 -13.97
N SER A 500 9.60 -15.52 -14.96
CA SER A 500 11.01 -15.92 -15.02
C SER A 500 11.86 -15.29 -13.94
N ILE A 501 11.52 -14.08 -13.43
CA ILE A 501 12.29 -13.44 -12.36
C ILE A 501 12.08 -14.18 -11.04
N GLN A 502 13.14 -14.85 -10.56
CA GLN A 502 13.16 -15.55 -9.28
C GLN A 502 14.18 -14.97 -8.30
N TYR A 503 15.13 -14.19 -8.79
CA TYR A 503 16.18 -13.59 -7.99
C TYR A 503 16.32 -12.12 -8.32
N VAL A 504 16.39 -11.27 -7.28
CA VAL A 504 16.61 -9.83 -7.41
C VAL A 504 17.86 -9.47 -6.63
N TRP A 505 18.93 -9.19 -7.35
CA TRP A 505 20.24 -8.87 -6.79
C TRP A 505 20.61 -7.43 -7.07
N SER A 506 21.43 -6.85 -6.20
CA SER A 506 22.07 -5.54 -6.45
C SER A 506 23.51 -5.56 -5.98
N LEU A 507 24.37 -4.85 -6.70
CA LEU A 507 25.78 -4.74 -6.37
C LEU A 507 26.05 -3.82 -5.17
N ASP A 508 25.07 -3.02 -4.75
CA ASP A 508 25.20 -1.96 -3.74
C ASP A 508 24.08 -1.97 -2.69
N ALA A 509 23.42 -3.10 -2.49
CA ALA A 509 22.32 -3.28 -1.55
C ALA A 509 21.09 -2.39 -1.80
N THR A 510 20.91 -1.86 -3.01
CA THR A 510 19.74 -1.04 -3.38
C THR A 510 18.58 -1.84 -3.95
N ALA A 511 18.67 -3.18 -4.02
CA ALA A 511 17.59 -4.03 -4.53
C ALA A 511 16.31 -3.80 -3.72
N PRO A 512 15.18 -3.52 -4.41
CA PRO A 512 13.95 -3.24 -3.72
C PRO A 512 13.42 -4.49 -3.01
N GLY A 513 13.14 -4.32 -1.72
CA GLY A 513 12.36 -5.27 -0.96
C GLY A 513 10.94 -4.75 -0.80
N PRO A 514 9.91 -5.58 -0.86
CA PRO A 514 8.64 -5.22 -0.29
C PRO A 514 8.81 -5.13 1.22
N GLY A 515 8.52 -4.07 1.87
CA GLY A 515 8.50 -3.78 3.32
C GLY A 515 9.26 -4.72 4.29
N THR A 516 9.23 -6.01 4.05
CA THR A 516 10.12 -7.08 4.54
C THR A 516 10.94 -7.57 3.36
N THR A 517 12.25 -7.73 3.53
CA THR A 517 13.14 -8.20 2.46
C THR A 517 12.66 -9.57 1.94
N PRO A 518 12.20 -9.68 0.69
CA PRO A 518 11.72 -10.94 0.17
C PRO A 518 12.89 -11.95 0.01
N PRO A 519 12.58 -13.24 0.05
CA PRO A 519 13.56 -14.26 -0.26
C PRO A 519 14.15 -14.04 -1.68
N GLY A 520 15.35 -14.53 -1.91
CA GLY A 520 16.03 -14.35 -3.20
C GLY A 520 16.67 -12.98 -3.42
N TYR A 521 16.63 -12.09 -2.40
CA TYR A 521 17.43 -10.88 -2.36
C TYR A 521 18.86 -11.20 -1.99
N LEU A 522 19.82 -10.63 -2.73
CA LEU A 522 21.23 -10.78 -2.44
C LEU A 522 22.03 -9.57 -2.91
N THR A 523 22.99 -9.17 -2.08
CA THR A 523 24.12 -8.35 -2.50
C THR A 523 25.30 -9.31 -2.61
N PRO A 524 25.72 -9.70 -3.82
CA PRO A 524 26.83 -10.63 -4.00
C PRO A 524 28.16 -9.95 -3.71
N ASP A 525 29.11 -10.70 -3.17
CA ASP A 525 30.52 -10.32 -3.16
C ASP A 525 31.07 -10.41 -4.59
N ILE A 526 31.98 -9.53 -4.95
CA ILE A 526 32.61 -9.52 -6.28
C ILE A 526 34.07 -9.95 -6.14
N ALA A 527 34.41 -11.09 -6.72
CA ALA A 527 35.80 -11.54 -6.76
C ALA A 527 36.65 -10.71 -7.75
N PRO A 528 37.98 -10.64 -7.62
CA PRO A 528 38.83 -9.86 -8.51
C PRO A 528 38.77 -10.28 -9.99
N ASP A 529 38.31 -11.48 -10.29
CA ASP A 529 38.04 -11.97 -11.66
C ASP A 529 36.62 -11.70 -12.16
N GLY A 530 35.83 -10.90 -11.40
CA GLY A 530 34.47 -10.51 -11.70
C GLY A 530 33.43 -11.55 -11.33
N ARG A 531 33.77 -12.71 -10.78
CA ARG A 531 32.75 -13.67 -10.31
C ARG A 531 31.94 -13.09 -9.19
N LEU A 532 30.62 -13.28 -9.31
CA LEU A 532 29.70 -12.98 -8.23
C LEU A 532 29.68 -14.14 -7.24
N THR A 533 30.00 -13.89 -5.98
CA THR A 533 30.14 -14.91 -4.93
C THR A 533 29.28 -14.53 -3.72
N GLY A 534 28.95 -15.48 -2.84
CA GLY A 534 28.19 -15.25 -1.62
C GLY A 534 28.00 -16.54 -0.83
N ARG A 535 27.45 -16.44 0.38
CA ARG A 535 27.29 -17.59 1.28
C ARG A 535 26.50 -18.77 0.67
N THR A 536 25.65 -18.51 -0.31
CA THR A 536 24.79 -19.50 -0.98
C THR A 536 25.14 -19.69 -2.46
N ILE A 537 26.21 -19.05 -2.95
CA ILE A 537 26.58 -19.03 -4.37
C ILE A 537 28.04 -19.48 -4.51
N GLU A 538 28.26 -20.77 -4.69
CA GLU A 538 29.59 -21.30 -4.91
C GLU A 538 30.10 -21.10 -6.36
N HIS A 539 29.18 -21.01 -7.33
CA HIS A 539 29.50 -21.03 -8.76
C HIS A 539 29.00 -19.81 -9.55
N GLY A 540 28.74 -18.66 -8.88
CA GLY A 540 28.40 -17.40 -9.54
C GLY A 540 26.93 -17.23 -9.91
N ALA A 541 26.15 -18.30 -10.06
CA ALA A 541 24.69 -18.24 -10.25
C ALA A 541 24.02 -19.44 -9.58
N PRO A 542 22.75 -19.30 -9.15
CA PRO A 542 21.96 -20.42 -8.63
C PRO A 542 21.83 -21.53 -9.69
N PRO A 543 21.70 -22.80 -9.26
CA PRO A 543 21.50 -23.91 -10.18
C PRO A 543 20.28 -23.68 -11.10
N GLY A 544 20.43 -23.99 -12.39
CA GLY A 544 19.36 -23.87 -13.39
C GLY A 544 19.13 -22.45 -13.93
N VAL A 545 19.79 -21.43 -13.39
CA VAL A 545 19.68 -20.07 -13.88
C VAL A 545 20.66 -19.82 -15.03
N ASN A 546 20.14 -19.52 -16.22
CA ASN A 546 20.92 -19.32 -17.43
C ASN A 546 20.72 -17.91 -18.03
N TYR A 547 19.88 -17.08 -17.43
CA TYR A 547 19.55 -15.76 -17.94
C TYR A 547 19.70 -14.71 -16.85
N ILE A 548 20.09 -13.51 -17.27
CA ILE A 548 20.17 -12.33 -16.40
C ILE A 548 19.58 -11.11 -17.11
N VAL A 549 18.89 -10.31 -16.35
CA VAL A 549 18.52 -8.94 -16.71
C VAL A 549 19.43 -8.02 -15.90
N ALA A 550 20.25 -7.25 -16.56
CA ALA A 550 21.14 -6.31 -15.90
C ALA A 550 20.83 -4.85 -16.31
N ASP A 551 21.06 -3.92 -15.40
CA ASP A 551 21.03 -2.50 -15.73
C ASP A 551 22.12 -2.18 -16.78
N GLU A 552 21.87 -1.20 -17.65
CA GLU A 552 22.74 -0.89 -18.80
C GLU A 552 24.20 -0.62 -18.41
N ASP A 553 24.39 -0.02 -17.24
CA ASP A 553 25.74 0.33 -16.75
C ASP A 553 26.52 -0.90 -16.24
N ILE A 554 25.85 -2.00 -15.97
CA ILE A 554 26.45 -3.25 -15.50
C ILE A 554 26.73 -4.15 -16.70
N LYS A 555 27.98 -4.41 -16.96
CA LYS A 555 28.38 -5.33 -18.05
C LYS A 555 28.63 -6.72 -17.49
N VAL A 556 27.83 -7.66 -17.92
CA VAL A 556 27.90 -9.08 -17.54
C VAL A 556 28.43 -9.89 -18.69
N ALA A 557 29.34 -10.84 -18.41
CA ALA A 557 29.86 -11.78 -19.39
C ALA A 557 28.75 -12.73 -19.86
N GLY A 558 28.41 -12.67 -21.14
CA GLY A 558 27.35 -13.49 -21.72
C GLY A 558 26.98 -13.08 -23.13
N THR A 559 26.02 -13.82 -23.67
CA THR A 559 25.46 -13.49 -25.01
C THR A 559 24.29 -12.52 -24.86
N PHE A 560 24.41 -11.38 -25.46
CA PHE A 560 23.31 -10.39 -25.52
C PHE A 560 22.14 -10.97 -26.32
N LEU A 561 20.93 -10.79 -25.77
CA LEU A 561 19.69 -11.30 -26.38
C LEU A 561 18.76 -10.17 -26.79
N LEU A 562 18.49 -9.25 -25.85
CA LEU A 562 17.52 -8.17 -26.07
C LEU A 562 17.81 -6.98 -25.15
N GLN A 563 17.53 -5.81 -25.66
CA GLN A 563 17.32 -4.59 -24.88
C GLN A 563 15.88 -4.12 -25.10
N PRO A 564 15.02 -4.19 -24.06
CA PRO A 564 13.64 -3.74 -24.21
C PRO A 564 13.57 -2.24 -24.39
N SER A 565 12.55 -1.78 -25.09
CA SER A 565 12.32 -0.36 -25.31
C SER A 565 10.95 0.07 -24.79
N VAL A 566 10.87 1.29 -24.28
CA VAL A 566 9.61 1.94 -23.94
C VAL A 566 9.18 2.77 -25.15
N LYS A 567 7.95 2.58 -25.60
CA LYS A 567 7.45 3.27 -26.81
C LYS A 567 7.32 4.78 -26.62
N ARG A 568 6.86 5.20 -25.44
CA ARG A 568 6.65 6.60 -25.09
C ARG A 568 6.71 6.73 -23.57
N VAL A 569 7.53 7.64 -23.09
CA VAL A 569 7.52 8.01 -21.68
C VAL A 569 6.33 8.92 -21.42
N ILE A 570 5.49 8.54 -20.47
CA ILE A 570 4.35 9.34 -20.04
C ILE A 570 4.80 10.16 -18.84
N THR A 571 4.72 11.48 -18.95
CA THR A 571 5.05 12.42 -17.87
C THR A 571 3.81 12.75 -17.03
N GLU A 572 4.03 13.22 -15.82
CA GLU A 572 2.97 13.61 -14.89
C GLU A 572 2.01 14.65 -15.47
N ASP A 573 2.54 15.63 -16.19
CA ASP A 573 1.77 16.73 -16.79
C ASP A 573 0.67 16.28 -17.75
N GLN A 574 0.78 15.07 -18.30
CA GLN A 574 -0.22 14.53 -19.23
C GLN A 574 -1.49 14.01 -18.55
N PHE A 575 -1.46 13.80 -17.23
CA PHE A 575 -2.58 13.29 -16.43
C PHE A 575 -3.08 14.27 -15.37
N GLY A 576 -2.51 15.47 -15.28
CA GLY A 576 -2.92 16.49 -14.32
C GLY A 576 -2.65 16.10 -12.87
N PHE A 577 -1.63 15.28 -12.60
CA PHE A 577 -1.18 15.01 -11.23
C PHE A 577 -0.41 16.22 -10.72
N PRO A 578 -0.84 16.88 -9.66
CA PRO A 578 -0.28 18.19 -9.32
C PRO A 578 1.18 18.17 -8.87
N THR A 579 1.78 17.08 -8.39
CA THR A 579 3.12 17.15 -7.80
C THR A 579 3.90 15.86 -7.63
N HIS A 580 3.38 14.68 -7.98
CA HIS A 580 4.13 13.46 -7.76
C HIS A 580 4.96 13.02 -8.95
N LYS A 581 6.25 13.20 -8.80
CA LYS A 581 7.32 12.61 -9.64
C LYS A 581 7.35 11.08 -9.51
N VAL A 582 6.25 10.41 -9.81
CA VAL A 582 6.25 8.97 -10.00
C VAL A 582 6.44 8.73 -11.50
N VAL A 583 7.59 9.09 -11.96
CA VAL A 583 8.04 8.66 -13.28
C VAL A 583 8.75 7.34 -13.04
N VAL A 584 8.17 6.25 -13.49
CA VAL A 584 8.95 5.05 -13.79
C VAL A 584 9.94 5.49 -14.85
N GLN A 585 11.16 5.80 -14.43
CA GLN A 585 12.21 6.09 -15.40
C GLN A 585 12.42 4.82 -16.20
N PRO A 586 12.37 4.89 -17.55
CA PRO A 586 12.61 3.73 -18.37
C PRO A 586 14.01 3.21 -18.05
N SER A 587 14.05 2.17 -17.26
CA SER A 587 15.30 1.49 -16.93
C SER A 587 15.85 0.91 -18.22
N ARG A 588 17.11 1.20 -18.51
CA ARG A 588 17.79 0.63 -19.67
C ARG A 588 18.28 -0.75 -19.29
N TRP A 589 17.42 -1.73 -19.43
CA TRP A 589 17.74 -3.12 -19.10
C TRP A 589 18.34 -3.85 -20.30
N ARG A 590 19.24 -4.79 -20.01
CA ARG A 590 19.79 -5.73 -20.98
C ARG A 590 19.54 -7.15 -20.55
N VAL A 591 19.06 -7.97 -21.46
CA VAL A 591 18.91 -9.41 -21.24
C VAL A 591 20.09 -10.14 -21.85
N LEU A 592 20.74 -10.97 -21.05
CA LEU A 592 21.86 -11.77 -21.51
C LEU A 592 21.63 -13.23 -21.12
N ARG A 593 22.14 -14.14 -21.96
CA ARG A 593 22.37 -15.53 -21.61
C ARG A 593 23.72 -15.61 -20.91
N ILE A 594 23.72 -16.10 -19.67
CA ILE A 594 24.93 -16.15 -18.83
C ILE A 594 25.97 -17.08 -19.43
N ALA A 595 27.22 -16.64 -19.54
CA ALA A 595 28.36 -17.49 -19.67
C ALA A 595 28.76 -17.96 -18.26
N GLN A 596 28.67 -19.26 -18.03
CA GLN A 596 29.04 -19.82 -16.72
C GLN A 596 30.55 -19.84 -16.51
N PRO A 597 31.07 -19.54 -15.31
CA PRO A 597 30.34 -18.98 -14.15
C PRO A 597 29.95 -17.53 -14.37
N LEU A 598 28.84 -17.08 -13.69
CA LEU A 598 28.37 -15.70 -13.78
C LEU A 598 29.46 -14.71 -13.33
N ARG A 599 29.85 -13.85 -14.26
CA ARG A 599 30.93 -12.86 -14.06
C ARG A 599 30.51 -11.50 -14.60
N LEU A 600 30.97 -10.45 -13.94
CA LEU A 600 30.94 -9.10 -14.47
C LEU A 600 32.14 -8.92 -15.45
N GLU A 601 31.91 -8.21 -16.55
CA GLU A 601 32.98 -7.66 -17.38
C GLU A 601 33.48 -6.36 -16.79
N SER A 602 32.56 -5.51 -16.35
CA SER A 602 32.88 -4.26 -15.66
C SER A 602 31.71 -3.78 -14.77
N ALA A 603 32.02 -2.95 -13.77
CA ALA A 603 31.05 -2.29 -12.92
C ALA A 603 31.53 -0.89 -12.50
N PRO A 604 30.72 0.16 -12.62
CA PRO A 604 30.98 1.45 -12.01
C PRO A 604 30.60 1.44 -10.52
N VAL A 605 31.33 2.21 -9.71
CA VAL A 605 31.09 2.37 -8.26
C VAL A 605 31.06 3.87 -7.91
N GLY A 606 30.13 4.28 -7.03
CA GLY A 606 30.08 5.66 -6.52
C GLY A 606 29.57 6.71 -7.52
N ILE A 607 28.84 6.31 -8.56
CA ILE A 607 28.18 7.19 -9.51
C ILE A 607 26.66 7.15 -9.28
N TYR A 608 26.01 8.29 -9.21
CA TYR A 608 24.54 8.38 -9.18
C TYR A 608 23.94 8.13 -10.57
N SER A 609 22.65 7.82 -10.64
CA SER A 609 21.94 7.53 -11.89
C SER A 609 21.97 8.67 -12.92
N ASP A 610 22.16 9.91 -12.47
CA ASP A 610 22.31 11.12 -13.28
C ASP A 610 23.76 11.40 -13.68
N GLY A 611 24.70 10.47 -13.44
CA GLY A 611 26.11 10.57 -13.78
C GLY A 611 26.95 11.38 -12.78
N TRP A 612 26.34 11.97 -11.76
CA TRP A 612 27.10 12.65 -10.71
C TRP A 612 27.79 11.68 -9.76
N THR A 613 28.91 12.08 -9.20
CA THR A 613 29.57 11.38 -8.11
C THR A 613 29.62 12.26 -6.88
N GLY A 614 29.86 11.65 -5.70
CA GLY A 614 30.31 12.37 -4.52
C GLY A 614 31.83 12.71 -4.61
N ALA A 615 32.51 12.60 -3.47
CA ALA A 615 33.98 12.79 -3.41
C ALA A 615 34.77 11.66 -4.10
N PHE A 616 34.12 10.52 -4.38
CA PHE A 616 34.75 9.31 -4.87
C PHE A 616 33.86 8.58 -5.89
N SER A 617 34.49 8.06 -6.93
CA SER A 617 33.93 7.04 -7.82
C SER A 617 35.04 6.10 -8.30
N ALA A 618 34.64 4.89 -8.72
CA ALA A 618 35.58 3.94 -9.29
C ALA A 618 34.94 3.19 -10.46
N TYR A 619 35.79 2.57 -11.28
CA TYR A 619 35.40 1.69 -12.36
C TYR A 619 36.26 0.44 -12.32
N ASP A 620 35.63 -0.68 -12.18
CA ASP A 620 36.25 -2.00 -12.19
C ASP A 620 36.09 -2.64 -13.56
N GLN A 621 37.19 -2.92 -14.24
CA GLN A 621 37.25 -3.73 -15.46
C GLN A 621 37.84 -5.09 -15.11
N PHE A 622 36.98 -6.10 -15.01
CA PHE A 622 37.34 -7.43 -14.59
C PHE A 622 37.93 -8.27 -15.75
N SER A 623 37.31 -8.12 -16.92
CA SER A 623 37.71 -8.86 -18.13
C SER A 623 37.45 -8.03 -19.39
N THR A 624 38.06 -8.42 -20.48
CA THR A 624 37.82 -7.86 -21.82
C THR A 624 37.65 -8.99 -22.83
N PRO A 625 36.94 -8.76 -23.95
CA PRO A 625 36.85 -9.74 -25.02
C PRO A 625 38.25 -10.15 -25.50
N GLY A 626 38.57 -11.46 -25.38
CA GLY A 626 39.85 -12.00 -25.74
C GLY A 626 41.02 -11.66 -24.81
N GLY A 627 40.78 -11.13 -23.61
CA GLY A 627 41.78 -10.82 -22.59
C GLY A 627 42.79 -9.71 -22.99
N LYS A 628 42.49 -8.91 -24.02
CA LYS A 628 43.42 -7.93 -24.57
C LYS A 628 43.48 -6.66 -23.70
N PRO A 629 44.69 -6.06 -23.50
CA PRO A 629 44.82 -4.77 -22.88
C PRO A 629 44.18 -3.68 -23.76
N GLY A 630 43.86 -2.54 -23.13
CA GLY A 630 43.27 -1.39 -23.80
C GLY A 630 43.37 -0.15 -22.93
N PHE A 631 42.36 0.71 -23.02
CA PHE A 631 42.27 1.95 -22.24
C PHE A 631 40.91 2.09 -21.59
N ILE A 632 40.91 2.60 -20.37
CA ILE A 632 39.68 3.07 -19.73
C ILE A 632 39.58 4.58 -20.03
N GLN A 633 38.58 4.94 -20.79
CA GLN A 633 38.20 6.31 -21.02
C GLN A 633 37.48 6.82 -19.78
N VAL A 634 38.00 7.89 -19.16
CA VAL A 634 37.42 8.57 -18.01
C VAL A 634 37.01 9.97 -18.44
N THR A 635 35.72 10.22 -18.53
CA THR A 635 35.18 11.55 -18.83
C THR A 635 34.80 12.21 -17.51
N VAL A 636 35.40 13.35 -17.20
CA VAL A 636 35.08 14.14 -16.00
C VAL A 636 34.60 15.52 -16.43
N SER A 637 33.44 15.92 -15.95
CA SER A 637 32.90 17.26 -16.24
C SER A 637 32.19 17.83 -15.00
N ARG A 638 32.16 19.15 -14.92
CA ARG A 638 31.43 19.86 -13.88
C ARG A 638 30.44 20.80 -14.56
N ALA A 639 29.15 20.57 -14.44
CA ALA A 639 28.11 21.37 -15.03
C ALA A 639 28.18 22.82 -14.50
N ALA A 640 27.82 23.80 -15.35
CA ALA A 640 27.68 25.17 -14.90
C ALA A 640 26.38 25.33 -14.13
N PHE A 641 26.44 25.52 -12.80
CA PHE A 641 25.31 25.96 -12.01
C PHE A 641 25.34 27.48 -11.85
N ASN A 642 24.16 28.11 -11.86
CA ASN A 642 24.03 29.52 -11.50
C ASN A 642 24.24 29.66 -9.97
N GLY A 643 25.50 29.75 -9.53
CA GLY A 643 25.83 29.86 -8.14
C GLY A 643 27.31 29.76 -7.86
N PRO A 644 27.72 29.71 -6.57
CA PRO A 644 29.12 29.79 -6.15
C PRO A 644 29.94 28.52 -6.41
N ASP A 645 29.62 27.73 -7.36
CA ASP A 645 30.49 26.70 -7.93
C ASP A 645 31.76 27.31 -8.60
N LYS A 646 32.15 28.51 -8.11
CA LYS A 646 33.36 29.23 -8.53
C LYS A 646 34.65 28.59 -8.01
N LYS A 647 34.56 27.66 -7.06
CA LYS A 647 35.74 26.93 -6.58
C LYS A 647 36.06 25.76 -7.50
N PRO A 648 37.23 25.74 -8.13
CA PRO A 648 37.63 24.61 -8.97
C PRO A 648 37.77 23.36 -8.12
N GLY A 649 37.35 22.22 -8.68
CA GLY A 649 37.51 20.90 -8.08
C GLY A 649 38.86 20.29 -8.44
N ARG A 650 39.63 19.83 -7.47
CA ARG A 650 40.81 19.00 -7.71
C ARG A 650 40.38 17.58 -7.98
N VAL A 651 40.77 17.05 -9.13
CA VAL A 651 40.49 15.68 -9.56
C VAL A 651 41.79 14.91 -9.52
N THR A 652 41.77 13.76 -8.85
CA THR A 652 42.85 12.78 -8.88
C THR A 652 42.31 11.49 -9.48
N ILE A 653 42.88 11.05 -10.58
CA ILE A 653 42.56 9.77 -11.23
C ILE A 653 43.72 8.81 -10.93
N SER A 654 43.46 7.71 -10.24
CA SER A 654 44.43 6.67 -9.92
C SER A 654 44.00 5.36 -10.55
N ALA A 655 44.91 4.69 -11.23
CA ALA A 655 44.65 3.38 -11.85
C ALA A 655 45.70 2.35 -11.48
N GLY A 656 45.29 1.11 -11.40
CA GLY A 656 46.17 0.03 -11.07
C GLY A 656 45.44 -1.33 -11.07
N ARG A 657 46.14 -2.33 -10.58
CA ARG A 657 45.58 -3.69 -10.51
C ARG A 657 44.42 -3.73 -9.52
N LEU A 658 43.31 -4.35 -9.93
CA LEU A 658 42.21 -4.63 -9.05
C LEU A 658 42.56 -5.83 -8.15
N ILE A 659 42.38 -5.65 -6.85
CA ILE A 659 42.59 -6.67 -5.82
C ILE A 659 41.35 -6.81 -4.94
N GLN A 660 41.32 -7.86 -4.15
CA GLN A 660 40.32 -8.00 -3.11
C GLN A 660 40.73 -7.22 -1.84
N GLY A 661 39.92 -6.28 -1.41
CA GLY A 661 40.12 -5.52 -0.19
C GLY A 661 39.80 -6.31 1.07
N LYS A 662 40.01 -5.69 2.23
CA LYS A 662 39.81 -6.32 3.56
C LYS A 662 38.37 -6.78 3.80
N ASP A 663 37.40 -6.07 3.24
CA ASP A 663 35.96 -6.34 3.41
C ASP A 663 35.38 -7.17 2.27
N LYS A 664 36.25 -7.88 1.53
CA LYS A 664 35.93 -8.64 0.31
C LYS A 664 35.38 -7.80 -0.86
N GLU A 665 35.41 -6.49 -0.76
CA GLU A 665 35.07 -5.59 -1.86
C GLU A 665 36.28 -5.39 -2.81
N PRO A 666 36.02 -5.10 -4.11
CA PRO A 666 37.07 -4.72 -5.03
C PRO A 666 37.83 -3.47 -4.55
N ALA A 667 39.14 -3.50 -4.59
CA ALA A 667 40.01 -2.41 -4.14
C ALA A 667 41.15 -2.14 -5.12
N LEU A 668 41.69 -0.92 -5.11
CA LEU A 668 42.85 -0.56 -5.89
C LEU A 668 44.12 -1.10 -5.20
N GLY A 669 44.87 -1.96 -5.90
CA GLY A 669 46.16 -2.46 -5.49
C GLY A 669 47.28 -1.52 -5.88
N HIS A 670 48.38 -2.12 -6.46
CA HIS A 670 49.51 -1.32 -6.93
C HIS A 670 49.08 -0.28 -7.97
N VAL A 671 49.28 1.02 -7.67
CA VAL A 671 48.93 2.13 -8.56
C VAL A 671 50.02 2.23 -9.64
N THR A 672 49.59 2.15 -10.90
CA THR A 672 50.46 2.29 -12.08
C THR A 672 50.39 3.65 -12.74
N THR A 673 49.27 4.34 -12.58
CA THR A 673 49.03 5.65 -13.23
C THR A 673 48.32 6.59 -12.24
N THR A 674 48.82 7.81 -12.14
CA THR A 674 48.14 8.88 -11.40
C THR A 674 48.09 10.14 -12.26
N ILE A 675 46.91 10.74 -12.39
CA ILE A 675 46.68 11.97 -13.14
C ILE A 675 46.03 12.98 -12.18
N HIS A 676 46.59 14.19 -12.14
CA HIS A 676 46.01 15.31 -11.40
C HIS A 676 45.48 16.35 -12.37
N TRP A 677 44.28 16.81 -12.15
CA TRP A 677 43.62 17.84 -12.96
C TRP A 677 42.74 18.72 -12.11
N VAL A 678 42.54 19.97 -12.60
CA VAL A 678 41.63 20.92 -11.96
C VAL A 678 40.42 21.10 -12.87
N VAL A 679 39.24 20.70 -12.39
CA VAL A 679 37.99 20.89 -13.15
C VAL A 679 37.34 22.21 -12.75
N HIS A 680 37.05 23.02 -13.74
CA HIS A 680 36.29 24.27 -13.59
C HIS A 680 34.84 24.06 -13.95
N SER A 681 33.94 24.90 -13.39
CA SER A 681 32.52 24.89 -13.74
C SER A 681 32.31 25.09 -15.27
N GLY A 682 31.41 24.31 -15.86
CA GLY A 682 31.14 24.30 -17.29
C GLY A 682 32.23 23.67 -18.16
N LYS A 683 33.27 23.08 -17.57
CA LYS A 683 34.37 22.41 -18.30
C LYS A 683 34.34 20.91 -18.08
N GLY A 684 34.80 20.18 -19.08
CA GLY A 684 34.99 18.73 -19.04
C GLY A 684 36.23 18.32 -19.81
N ARG A 685 36.77 17.13 -19.47
CA ARG A 685 37.90 16.51 -20.14
C ARG A 685 37.79 15.02 -20.16
N VAL A 686 38.30 14.43 -21.23
CA VAL A 686 38.42 12.97 -21.39
C VAL A 686 39.87 12.57 -21.16
N PHE A 687 40.06 11.53 -20.33
CA PHE A 687 41.36 10.93 -20.07
C PHE A 687 41.33 9.48 -20.54
N TYR A 688 42.44 9.02 -21.08
CA TYR A 688 42.62 7.61 -21.45
C TYR A 688 43.70 7.00 -20.57
N VAL A 689 43.28 6.05 -19.77
CA VAL A 689 44.16 5.38 -18.80
C VAL A 689 44.46 3.98 -19.30
N PRO A 690 45.74 3.60 -19.49
CA PRO A 690 46.07 2.24 -19.88
C PRO A 690 45.53 1.20 -18.90
N ALA A 691 44.93 0.13 -19.41
CA ALA A 691 44.27 -0.88 -18.60
C ALA A 691 44.57 -2.28 -19.09
N THR A 692 45.07 -3.11 -18.18
CA THR A 692 45.22 -4.55 -18.37
C THR A 692 44.33 -5.23 -17.31
N PRO A 693 43.16 -5.75 -17.69
CA PRO A 693 42.24 -6.37 -16.72
C PRO A 693 42.87 -7.55 -15.98
N PRO A 694 42.56 -7.72 -14.67
CA PRO A 694 41.66 -6.94 -13.87
C PRO A 694 42.27 -5.59 -13.40
N THR A 695 41.60 -4.48 -13.74
CA THR A 695 42.05 -3.09 -13.47
C THR A 695 40.96 -2.30 -12.78
N ARG A 696 41.36 -1.48 -11.79
CA ARG A 696 40.51 -0.51 -11.16
C ARG A 696 41.01 0.91 -11.45
N VAL A 697 40.09 1.79 -11.79
CA VAL A 697 40.34 3.23 -11.90
C VAL A 697 39.51 3.94 -10.86
N GLU A 698 40.16 4.73 -10.00
CA GLU A 698 39.51 5.56 -8.98
C GLU A 698 39.59 7.04 -9.37
N VAL A 699 38.51 7.76 -9.17
CA VAL A 699 38.43 9.22 -9.33
C VAL A 699 38.04 9.83 -8.01
N ARG A 700 38.90 10.68 -7.48
CA ARG A 700 38.67 11.45 -6.24
C ARG A 700 38.55 12.94 -6.58
N ILE A 701 37.56 13.60 -6.00
CA ILE A 701 37.21 14.98 -6.31
C ILE A 701 37.03 15.75 -5.01
N THR A 702 37.74 16.88 -4.89
CA THR A 702 37.70 17.75 -3.70
C THR A 702 37.78 19.22 -4.13
N PRO A 703 36.95 20.14 -3.59
CA PRO A 703 35.84 19.92 -2.69
C PRO A 703 34.57 19.44 -3.42
N THR A 704 33.66 18.81 -2.65
CA THR A 704 32.27 18.60 -3.06
C THR A 704 31.41 19.82 -2.72
N PHE A 705 30.20 19.87 -3.27
CA PHE A 705 29.20 20.90 -2.98
C PHE A 705 27.81 20.25 -2.87
N SER A 706 26.89 20.91 -2.18
CA SER A 706 25.49 20.49 -2.14
C SER A 706 24.63 21.45 -2.99
N PRO A 707 23.84 20.95 -3.96
CA PRO A 707 22.91 21.80 -4.70
C PRO A 707 21.90 22.52 -3.80
N HIS A 708 21.61 21.95 -2.61
CA HIS A 708 20.73 22.57 -1.62
C HIS A 708 21.24 23.94 -1.14
N GLU A 709 22.54 24.13 -1.06
CA GLU A 709 23.16 25.43 -0.68
C GLU A 709 22.84 26.53 -1.68
N PHE A 710 22.29 26.18 -2.85
CA PHE A 710 21.98 27.07 -3.98
C PHE A 710 20.50 27.07 -4.34
N GLY A 711 19.62 26.68 -3.41
CA GLY A 711 18.17 26.73 -3.60
C GLY A 711 17.56 25.52 -4.28
N SER A 712 18.34 24.46 -4.55
CA SER A 712 17.81 23.18 -5.03
C SER A 712 17.23 22.34 -3.88
N SER A 713 16.28 21.47 -4.18
CA SER A 713 15.82 20.43 -3.22
C SER A 713 16.85 19.31 -3.03
N ASP A 714 17.85 19.19 -3.89
CA ASP A 714 18.88 18.15 -3.85
C ASP A 714 19.90 18.42 -2.73
N ARG A 715 19.96 17.50 -1.75
CA ARG A 715 20.86 17.58 -0.60
C ARG A 715 22.12 16.73 -0.71
N ARG A 716 22.32 16.05 -1.85
CA ARG A 716 23.51 15.22 -2.06
C ARG A 716 24.77 16.08 -2.03
N GLN A 717 25.90 15.46 -1.64
CA GLN A 717 27.22 16.06 -1.78
C GLN A 717 27.80 15.63 -3.13
N LEU A 718 27.88 16.55 -4.08
CA LEU A 718 28.27 16.29 -5.46
C LEU A 718 29.71 16.78 -5.72
N GLY A 719 30.49 15.97 -6.46
CA GLY A 719 31.85 16.31 -6.92
C GLY A 719 31.90 16.75 -8.37
N ALA A 720 31.65 15.81 -9.28
CA ALA A 720 31.58 16.02 -10.73
C ALA A 720 30.69 14.98 -11.37
N GLN A 721 30.36 15.17 -12.65
CA GLN A 721 29.82 14.12 -13.51
C GLN A 721 31.00 13.30 -14.04
N VAL A 722 30.90 11.97 -13.89
CA VAL A 722 31.95 11.04 -14.30
C VAL A 722 31.31 9.92 -15.12
N ALA A 723 31.93 9.62 -16.28
CA ALA A 723 31.55 8.48 -17.09
C ALA A 723 32.82 7.65 -17.42
N TYR A 724 32.62 6.33 -17.47
CA TYR A 724 33.70 5.40 -17.79
C TYR A 724 33.30 4.54 -18.99
N ALA A 725 34.30 4.23 -19.86
CA ALA A 725 34.15 3.26 -20.93
C ALA A 725 35.49 2.56 -21.18
N PHE A 726 35.45 1.27 -21.51
CA PHE A 726 36.64 0.56 -21.99
C PHE A 726 36.73 0.68 -23.52
N THR A 727 37.93 0.95 -24.03
CA THR A 727 38.23 0.95 -25.45
C THR A 727 39.46 0.10 -25.73
N ALA A 728 39.40 -0.71 -26.78
CA ALA A 728 40.54 -1.58 -27.18
C ALA A 728 41.69 -0.79 -27.80
N THR A 729 41.42 0.37 -28.40
CA THR A 729 42.36 1.24 -29.09
C THR A 729 42.35 2.63 -28.51
N HIS A 730 43.50 3.27 -28.41
CA HIS A 730 43.59 4.69 -28.11
C HIS A 730 43.04 5.46 -29.29
N PRO A 731 42.02 6.33 -29.15
CA PRO A 731 41.63 7.19 -30.25
C PRO A 731 42.83 8.07 -30.62
N GLN A 732 43.20 8.09 -31.88
CA GLN A 732 44.22 9.01 -32.35
C GLN A 732 43.76 10.44 -32.09
N MET A 733 44.62 11.27 -31.48
CA MET A 733 44.39 12.69 -31.27
C MET A 733 44.17 13.43 -32.61
#